data_83c90ed0bd9d46d3dc7efccebfacaaad
#
_entry.id   83c90ed0bd9d46d3dc7efccebfacaaad
#
_cell.length_a   1.000
_cell.length_b   1.000
_cell.length_c   1.000
_cell.angle_alpha   90.00
_cell.angle_beta   90.00
_cell.angle_gamma   90.00
#
_symmetry.space_group_name_H-M   'P 1'
#
loop_
_entity.id
_entity.type
_entity.pdbx_description
1 polymer ?
#
loop_
_entity_poly.entity_id
_entity_poly.type
_entity_poly.pdbx_seq_one_letter_code
_entity_poly.pdbx_strand_id
1 'polypeptide(L)'
;MTKTKAFLQKHRWSLTGALLGALVFLVLYGVRVLDPVCVDWILNNPSPDPSQHYLGWVFYRRSGWHLPYLGANYSAIYPYRTSILYTDSIPLLAVVCKLLGGVLPACFQYLGLWGLFCYAMQGGLAQALIARIGGVRPQDTGKNWASVLGAGVLVLFPALHIRMFAHTALAANWLVLLALWVWLCAEQSENRPSTGKLCLWWGVLGLLCAGIHLYYLPMVGMVLVATCVQRGLEKRGPAAVVLPIVSFCAVALAELFVLGAFAANFAGYSNGYLSGADLANLFVPGLGASWEQEVYAGLGTTAAVVLALAGLLVQRKKAAEFFRRHTHIVVAAVVLLILDAVASMGNTVTFGGRTLFTVPIPQVLMDFWAMFSSCARLAWLAGMLLAVAACGLVLRFWNGAAAAVLLAVCAAAQGFGLRTELTKRYTTYHDAAYYEDTTQLTDPAWEQLAASGQFSRLAFASFDFEHDDFWDLVAFAADHGWTSNSFYMGHMDGNLAAVTLAGEMNTLAPDTLYAFIDEDELARSDYALHYYRLDGILLGSVEPIHGLTEEPAVDIPAHTMALQKSSVINGTADADTVTLNEGGELLTEAWMLFPGSYRVTLTGSGFDHSYIYARHGLINQETYKMEVNFTGIAPDEMVFEFSTGEPLYYWRTAVHALNDTPIAVTVIKVEKIG
;
A
#
# COMPACT_ATOMS: atom_id res chain seq x y z
N MET A 1 25.13 33.98 -23.80
CA MET A 1 23.98 33.39 -23.06
C MET A 1 24.51 32.47 -22.01
N THR A 2 24.15 32.63 -20.72
CA THR A 2 24.59 31.72 -19.67
C THR A 2 24.03 30.31 -19.93
N LYS A 3 24.76 29.24 -19.51
CA LYS A 3 24.34 27.85 -19.70
C LYS A 3 22.90 27.61 -19.17
N THR A 4 22.54 28.28 -18.09
CA THR A 4 21.19 28.24 -17.46
C THR A 4 20.12 28.79 -18.41
N LYS A 5 20.37 29.94 -19.07
CA LYS A 5 19.42 30.56 -19.99
C LYS A 5 19.17 29.69 -21.24
N ALA A 6 20.21 29.02 -21.73
CA ALA A 6 20.10 28.07 -22.84
C ALA A 6 19.29 26.80 -22.40
N PHE A 7 19.52 26.29 -21.20
CA PHE A 7 18.78 25.17 -20.66
C PHE A 7 17.28 25.51 -20.51
N LEU A 8 16.95 26.62 -19.86
CA LEU A 8 15.55 27.06 -19.66
C LEU A 8 14.83 27.26 -21.00
N GLN A 9 15.50 27.86 -21.99
CA GLN A 9 14.93 28.07 -23.32
C GLN A 9 14.70 26.76 -24.08
N LYS A 10 15.59 25.78 -23.91
CA LYS A 10 15.47 24.44 -24.51
C LYS A 10 14.31 23.64 -23.91
N HIS A 11 14.10 23.73 -22.60
CA HIS A 11 13.14 22.92 -21.87
C HIS A 11 11.88 23.69 -21.45
N ARG A 12 11.69 24.93 -21.95
CA ARG A 12 10.60 25.82 -21.50
C ARG A 12 9.22 25.16 -21.48
N TRP A 13 8.89 24.36 -22.49
CA TRP A 13 7.59 23.74 -22.62
C TRP A 13 7.36 22.58 -21.61
N SER A 14 8.39 21.78 -21.39
CA SER A 14 8.32 20.75 -20.33
C SER A 14 8.26 21.38 -18.93
N LEU A 15 8.94 22.53 -18.73
CA LEU A 15 8.80 23.32 -17.50
C LEU A 15 7.40 23.93 -17.37
N THR A 16 6.75 24.34 -18.48
CA THR A 16 5.35 24.79 -18.46
C THR A 16 4.41 23.62 -18.08
N GLY A 17 4.65 22.41 -18.63
CA GLY A 17 3.92 21.20 -18.21
C GLY A 17 4.13 20.87 -16.73
N ALA A 18 5.36 21.01 -16.23
CA ALA A 18 5.66 20.82 -14.81
C ALA A 18 4.94 21.85 -13.91
N LEU A 19 4.90 23.10 -14.37
CA LEU A 19 4.15 24.16 -13.67
C LEU A 19 2.64 23.87 -13.62
N LEU A 20 2.07 23.33 -14.72
CA LEU A 20 0.67 22.88 -14.73
C LEU A 20 0.44 21.82 -13.66
N GLY A 21 1.31 20.79 -13.59
CA GLY A 21 1.22 19.77 -12.54
C GLY A 21 1.30 20.35 -11.13
N ALA A 22 2.30 21.22 -10.90
CA ALA A 22 2.48 21.88 -9.60
C ALA A 22 1.25 22.73 -9.20
N LEU A 23 0.65 23.46 -10.16
CA LEU A 23 -0.55 24.27 -9.92
C LEU A 23 -1.76 23.37 -9.57
N VAL A 24 -1.95 22.26 -10.27
CA VAL A 24 -3.03 21.31 -9.95
C VAL A 24 -2.84 20.75 -8.54
N PHE A 25 -1.61 20.39 -8.16
CA PHE A 25 -1.32 19.95 -6.79
C PHE A 25 -1.69 21.01 -5.77
N LEU A 26 -1.23 22.25 -5.95
CA LEU A 26 -1.49 23.34 -5.01
C LEU A 26 -2.98 23.70 -4.91
N VAL A 27 -3.72 23.59 -5.99
CA VAL A 27 -5.18 23.78 -5.97
C VAL A 27 -5.87 22.67 -5.18
N LEU A 28 -5.44 21.42 -5.31
CA LEU A 28 -6.11 20.29 -4.65
C LEU A 28 -5.74 20.14 -3.18
N TYR A 29 -4.46 20.33 -2.85
CA TYR A 29 -3.92 20.00 -1.51
C TYR A 29 -3.50 21.24 -0.70
N GLY A 30 -3.54 22.44 -1.30
CA GLY A 30 -3.11 23.66 -0.63
C GLY A 30 -1.60 23.73 -0.40
N VAL A 31 -1.21 24.72 0.44
CA VAL A 31 0.21 24.95 0.76
C VAL A 31 0.62 24.38 2.13
N ARG A 32 -0.35 24.11 3.02
CA ARG A 32 -0.07 23.59 4.38
C ARG A 32 0.63 22.24 4.36
N VAL A 33 0.26 21.35 3.44
CA VAL A 33 0.91 20.05 3.28
C VAL A 33 2.40 20.15 2.92
N LEU A 34 2.86 21.30 2.42
CA LEU A 34 4.27 21.56 2.08
C LEU A 34 5.11 21.97 3.30
N ASP A 35 4.47 22.33 4.40
CA ASP A 35 5.17 22.63 5.63
C ASP A 35 5.80 21.34 6.19
N PRO A 36 7.15 21.28 6.27
CA PRO A 36 7.83 20.06 6.68
C PRO A 36 7.65 19.69 8.16
N VAL A 37 7.10 20.62 8.99
CA VAL A 37 6.84 20.35 10.41
C VAL A 37 5.35 20.14 10.72
N CYS A 38 4.48 20.35 9.74
CA CYS A 38 3.05 20.07 9.88
C CYS A 38 2.80 18.60 9.54
N VAL A 39 2.42 17.80 10.52
CA VAL A 39 2.23 16.34 10.39
C VAL A 39 0.79 15.91 10.67
N ASP A 40 0.00 16.73 11.33
CA ASP A 40 -1.35 16.38 11.80
C ASP A 40 -2.25 15.92 10.66
N TRP A 41 -2.18 16.54 9.48
CA TRP A 41 -2.92 16.12 8.29
C TRP A 41 -2.58 14.69 7.82
N ILE A 42 -1.42 14.16 8.20
CA ILE A 42 -1.01 12.79 7.90
C ILE A 42 -1.64 11.84 8.91
N LEU A 43 -1.56 12.20 10.20
CA LEU A 43 -2.09 11.39 11.31
C LEU A 43 -3.62 11.41 11.35
N ASN A 44 -4.25 12.54 10.99
CA ASN A 44 -5.71 12.67 10.90
C ASN A 44 -6.32 12.02 9.65
N ASN A 45 -5.53 11.35 8.83
CA ASN A 45 -6.07 10.66 7.67
C ASN A 45 -6.86 9.41 8.11
N PRO A 46 -8.11 9.24 7.65
CA PRO A 46 -8.94 8.09 8.06
C PRO A 46 -8.40 6.73 7.55
N SER A 47 -7.44 6.73 6.63
CA SER A 47 -6.72 5.53 6.21
C SER A 47 -5.45 5.36 7.07
N PRO A 48 -5.11 4.15 7.51
CA PRO A 48 -3.88 3.89 8.29
C PRO A 48 -2.60 4.07 7.45
N ASP A 49 -2.68 4.03 6.12
CA ASP A 49 -1.50 4.06 5.26
C ASP A 49 -0.64 5.33 5.41
N PRO A 50 -1.18 6.57 5.42
CA PRO A 50 -0.36 7.77 5.62
C PRO A 50 0.35 7.81 6.97
N SER A 51 -0.32 7.39 8.05
CA SER A 51 0.28 7.24 9.38
C SER A 51 1.42 6.23 9.37
N GLN A 52 1.23 5.07 8.70
CA GLN A 52 2.29 4.09 8.47
C GLN A 52 3.51 4.70 7.76
N HIS A 53 3.29 5.46 6.69
CA HIS A 53 4.39 6.07 5.91
C HIS A 53 5.20 7.04 6.76
N TYR A 54 4.51 7.87 7.54
CA TYR A 54 5.15 8.88 8.37
C TYR A 54 5.82 8.26 9.60
N LEU A 55 5.10 7.46 10.39
CA LEU A 55 5.65 6.85 11.60
C LEU A 55 6.75 5.82 11.27
N GLY A 56 6.63 5.08 10.17
CA GLY A 56 7.70 4.25 9.65
C GLY A 56 8.98 5.04 9.39
N TRP A 57 8.86 6.27 8.84
CA TRP A 57 9.97 7.21 8.71
C TRP A 57 10.51 7.68 10.06
N VAL A 58 9.65 8.00 11.04
CA VAL A 58 10.08 8.48 12.37
C VAL A 58 10.86 7.39 13.10
N PHE A 59 10.35 6.16 13.17
CA PHE A 59 11.07 5.00 13.71
C PHE A 59 12.42 4.79 13.01
N TYR A 60 12.43 4.79 11.67
CA TYR A 60 13.65 4.63 10.90
C TYR A 60 14.66 5.73 11.17
N ARG A 61 14.24 6.99 11.24
CA ARG A 61 15.09 8.13 11.54
C ARG A 61 15.75 8.00 12.89
N ARG A 62 15.03 7.52 13.91
CA ARG A 62 15.49 7.40 15.29
C ARG A 62 16.28 6.13 15.55
N SER A 63 16.10 5.09 14.76
CA SER A 63 16.88 3.84 14.87
C SER A 63 18.36 4.08 14.52
N GLY A 64 19.25 3.21 15.00
CA GLY A 64 20.66 3.21 14.62
C GLY A 64 20.91 2.91 13.13
N TRP A 65 22.17 3.02 12.70
CA TRP A 65 22.59 2.55 11.40
C TRP A 65 23.02 1.08 11.48
N HIS A 66 22.52 0.25 10.59
CA HIS A 66 22.79 -1.19 10.54
C HIS A 66 23.51 -1.56 9.24
N LEU A 67 24.84 -1.37 9.20
CA LEU A 67 25.63 -1.70 8.02
C LEU A 67 25.66 -3.21 7.76
N PRO A 68 25.59 -3.67 6.50
CA PRO A 68 25.55 -2.89 5.25
C PRO A 68 24.14 -2.42 4.83
N TYR A 69 23.11 -2.67 5.63
CA TYR A 69 21.70 -2.43 5.33
C TYR A 69 21.28 -1.03 5.76
N LEU A 70 21.54 -0.03 4.89
CA LEU A 70 21.22 1.36 5.22
C LEU A 70 19.73 1.61 5.45
N GLY A 71 18.83 0.82 4.84
CA GLY A 71 17.39 0.94 5.01
C GLY A 71 16.81 0.15 6.19
N ALA A 72 17.64 -0.57 6.96
CA ALA A 72 17.14 -1.37 8.08
C ALA A 72 16.45 -0.51 9.15
N ASN A 73 15.29 -0.97 9.61
CA ASN A 73 14.47 -0.35 10.64
C ASN A 73 14.07 -1.42 11.67
N TYR A 74 14.80 -1.50 12.78
CA TYR A 74 14.59 -2.52 13.82
C TYR A 74 13.82 -2.00 15.03
N SER A 75 13.25 -0.79 14.92
CA SER A 75 12.51 -0.17 16.00
C SER A 75 10.99 -0.27 15.84
N ALA A 76 10.50 -0.35 14.60
CA ALA A 76 9.06 -0.29 14.31
C ALA A 76 8.31 -1.56 14.71
N ILE A 77 8.96 -2.74 14.69
CA ILE A 77 8.35 -4.03 15.03
C ILE A 77 9.38 -4.94 15.72
N TYR A 78 9.86 -4.49 16.87
CA TYR A 78 10.80 -5.23 17.68
C TYR A 78 10.15 -6.53 18.24
N PRO A 79 10.86 -7.67 18.31
CA PRO A 79 12.29 -7.88 18.03
C PRO A 79 12.61 -8.21 16.56
N TYR A 80 11.66 -8.13 15.66
CA TYR A 80 11.89 -8.46 14.26
C TYR A 80 12.73 -7.41 13.53
N ARG A 81 13.48 -7.93 12.56
CA ARG A 81 14.21 -7.10 11.60
C ARG A 81 13.28 -6.74 10.46
N THR A 82 13.13 -5.45 10.23
CA THR A 82 12.41 -4.93 9.06
C THR A 82 13.23 -3.86 8.36
N SER A 83 12.70 -3.27 7.32
CA SER A 83 13.31 -2.22 6.53
C SER A 83 12.29 -1.13 6.24
N ILE A 84 12.77 0.10 6.06
CA ILE A 84 11.99 1.24 5.56
C ILE A 84 11.29 0.93 4.22
N LEU A 85 11.75 -0.11 3.51
CA LEU A 85 11.16 -0.59 2.27
C LEU A 85 9.72 -1.08 2.46
N TYR A 86 9.39 -1.63 3.65
CA TYR A 86 8.09 -2.26 3.95
C TYR A 86 7.09 -1.30 4.59
N THR A 87 7.46 -0.05 4.82
CA THR A 87 6.58 0.98 5.40
C THR A 87 6.13 2.05 4.39
N ASP A 88 6.37 1.84 3.10
CA ASP A 88 6.00 2.75 2.00
C ASP A 88 6.49 4.21 2.15
N SER A 89 7.51 4.41 3.02
CA SER A 89 8.06 5.72 3.38
C SER A 89 9.04 6.29 2.33
N ILE A 90 8.96 5.86 1.06
CA ILE A 90 9.84 6.26 -0.04
C ILE A 90 11.33 6.05 0.34
N PRO A 91 11.80 4.80 0.39
CA PRO A 91 13.10 4.42 1.00
C PRO A 91 14.28 5.26 0.58
N LEU A 92 14.41 5.56 -0.71
CA LEU A 92 15.51 6.39 -1.23
C LEU A 92 15.53 7.78 -0.59
N LEU A 93 14.35 8.39 -0.44
CA LEU A 93 14.23 9.72 0.16
C LEU A 93 14.43 9.65 1.68
N ALA A 94 13.90 8.62 2.32
CA ALA A 94 14.09 8.37 3.75
C ALA A 94 15.57 8.22 4.13
N VAL A 95 16.36 7.44 3.36
CA VAL A 95 17.80 7.30 3.58
C VAL A 95 18.52 8.65 3.46
N VAL A 96 18.20 9.43 2.42
CA VAL A 96 18.78 10.77 2.23
C VAL A 96 18.42 11.69 3.40
N CYS A 97 17.16 11.70 3.84
CA CYS A 97 16.71 12.51 4.97
C CYS A 97 17.36 12.06 6.29
N LYS A 98 17.54 10.75 6.52
CA LYS A 98 18.24 10.23 7.70
C LYS A 98 19.72 10.66 7.73
N LEU A 99 20.41 10.68 6.58
CA LEU A 99 21.77 11.23 6.47
C LEU A 99 21.82 12.73 6.82
N LEU A 100 20.74 13.48 6.54
CA LEU A 100 20.61 14.88 6.89
C LEU A 100 20.01 15.11 8.29
N GLY A 101 19.79 14.05 9.07
CA GLY A 101 19.04 14.07 10.34
C GLY A 101 19.53 15.11 11.36
N GLY A 102 20.81 15.45 11.38
CA GLY A 102 21.36 16.47 12.29
C GLY A 102 20.97 17.92 11.97
N VAL A 103 20.41 18.19 10.78
CA VAL A 103 19.97 19.53 10.35
C VAL A 103 18.46 19.63 10.14
N LEU A 104 17.75 18.49 10.16
CA LEU A 104 16.30 18.46 10.03
C LEU A 104 15.60 18.71 11.39
N PRO A 105 14.44 19.37 11.41
CA PRO A 105 13.64 19.52 12.62
C PRO A 105 13.34 18.19 13.31
N ALA A 106 13.01 18.20 14.59
CA ALA A 106 12.64 17.00 15.34
C ALA A 106 11.39 16.34 14.71
N CYS A 107 10.32 17.12 14.55
CA CYS A 107 9.18 16.75 13.73
C CYS A 107 9.47 17.13 12.28
N PHE A 108 9.49 16.17 11.35
CA PHE A 108 9.82 16.42 9.95
C PHE A 108 9.13 15.42 9.03
N GLN A 109 8.41 15.93 8.05
CA GLN A 109 7.83 15.17 6.95
C GLN A 109 8.31 15.70 5.59
N TYR A 110 8.40 14.84 4.61
CA TYR A 110 8.74 15.15 3.21
C TYR A 110 7.64 14.76 2.23
N LEU A 111 6.52 14.21 2.73
CA LEU A 111 5.46 13.65 1.88
C LEU A 111 4.77 14.71 1.04
N GLY A 112 4.54 15.91 1.60
CA GLY A 112 3.95 17.03 0.86
C GLY A 112 4.83 17.52 -0.28
N LEU A 113 6.13 17.68 -0.03
CA LEU A 113 7.10 18.06 -1.08
C LEU A 113 7.23 16.97 -2.15
N TRP A 114 7.16 15.70 -1.75
CA TRP A 114 7.13 14.58 -2.68
C TRP A 114 5.90 14.62 -3.59
N GLY A 115 4.73 14.90 -3.04
CA GLY A 115 3.49 15.05 -3.82
C GLY A 115 3.62 16.13 -4.88
N LEU A 116 4.08 17.32 -4.49
CA LEU A 116 4.35 18.43 -5.43
C LEU A 116 5.31 18.01 -6.53
N PHE A 117 6.41 17.33 -6.16
CA PHE A 117 7.40 16.83 -7.11
C PHE A 117 6.78 15.81 -8.10
N CYS A 118 5.97 14.86 -7.61
CA CYS A 118 5.30 13.87 -8.47
C CYS A 118 4.40 14.55 -9.52
N TYR A 119 3.57 15.51 -9.11
CA TYR A 119 2.70 16.23 -10.03
C TYR A 119 3.48 17.07 -11.06
N ALA A 120 4.54 17.74 -10.63
CA ALA A 120 5.39 18.51 -11.52
C ALA A 120 6.10 17.61 -12.55
N MET A 121 6.67 16.49 -12.12
CA MET A 121 7.33 15.52 -13.00
C MET A 121 6.33 14.89 -13.97
N GLN A 122 5.13 14.53 -13.50
CA GLN A 122 4.05 14.00 -14.32
C GLN A 122 3.70 14.95 -15.46
N GLY A 123 3.44 16.23 -15.17
CA GLY A 123 3.10 17.25 -16.18
C GLY A 123 4.23 17.53 -17.16
N GLY A 124 5.46 17.65 -16.66
CA GLY A 124 6.65 17.93 -17.47
C GLY A 124 6.98 16.82 -18.46
N LEU A 125 6.98 15.56 -17.99
CA LEU A 125 7.26 14.38 -18.82
C LEU A 125 6.12 14.10 -19.80
N ALA A 126 4.87 14.24 -19.37
CA ALA A 126 3.72 14.11 -20.26
C ALA A 126 3.78 15.09 -21.43
N GLN A 127 4.02 16.37 -21.15
CA GLN A 127 4.20 17.38 -22.22
C GLN A 127 5.31 16.97 -23.19
N ALA A 128 6.48 16.58 -22.67
CA ALA A 128 7.62 16.19 -23.49
C ALA A 128 7.32 15.01 -24.42
N LEU A 129 6.67 13.97 -23.88
CA LEU A 129 6.27 12.77 -24.61
C LEU A 129 5.23 13.08 -25.69
N ILE A 130 4.18 13.83 -25.36
CA ILE A 130 3.10 14.22 -26.27
C ILE A 130 3.67 15.07 -27.42
N ALA A 131 4.51 16.06 -27.11
CA ALA A 131 5.15 16.90 -28.13
C ALA A 131 6.03 16.06 -29.06
N ARG A 132 6.77 15.08 -28.50
CA ARG A 132 7.63 14.20 -29.28
C ARG A 132 6.84 13.31 -30.26
N ILE A 133 5.81 12.62 -29.80
CA ILE A 133 4.94 11.78 -30.64
C ILE A 133 4.22 12.66 -31.66
N GLY A 134 3.77 13.85 -31.26
CA GLY A 134 3.17 14.86 -32.12
C GLY A 134 4.10 15.42 -33.18
N GLY A 135 5.44 15.22 -33.08
CA GLY A 135 6.45 15.78 -33.97
C GLY A 135 6.54 17.30 -33.89
N VAL A 136 6.35 17.85 -32.69
CA VAL A 136 6.33 19.30 -32.43
C VAL A 136 7.75 19.83 -32.32
N ARG A 137 8.01 20.97 -32.98
CA ARG A 137 9.26 21.67 -32.85
C ARG A 137 9.18 22.72 -31.72
N PRO A 138 10.29 23.06 -31.06
CA PRO A 138 10.28 24.05 -29.97
C PRO A 138 9.73 25.44 -30.38
N GLN A 139 9.81 25.81 -31.66
CA GLN A 139 9.31 27.08 -32.18
C GLN A 139 7.81 27.07 -32.52
N ASP A 140 7.19 25.90 -32.61
CA ASP A 140 5.76 25.79 -32.95
C ASP A 140 4.90 26.08 -31.69
N THR A 141 4.82 27.36 -31.31
CA THR A 141 4.18 27.81 -30.05
C THR A 141 2.77 27.26 -29.87
N GLY A 142 1.93 27.31 -30.91
CA GLY A 142 0.53 26.80 -30.81
C GLY A 142 0.45 25.31 -30.54
N LYS A 143 1.29 24.48 -31.19
CA LYS A 143 1.33 23.03 -30.95
C LYS A 143 1.95 22.69 -29.61
N ASN A 144 2.90 23.48 -29.12
CA ASN A 144 3.46 23.29 -27.79
C ASN A 144 2.42 23.60 -26.70
N TRP A 145 1.60 24.66 -26.86
CA TRP A 145 0.47 24.89 -25.94
C TRP A 145 -0.55 23.75 -26.00
N ALA A 146 -0.86 23.23 -27.19
CA ALA A 146 -1.71 22.07 -27.33
C ALA A 146 -1.13 20.84 -26.60
N SER A 147 0.21 20.63 -26.62
CA SER A 147 0.85 19.54 -25.87
C SER A 147 0.80 19.75 -24.36
N VAL A 148 0.84 20.99 -23.87
CA VAL A 148 0.63 21.32 -22.44
C VAL A 148 -0.82 21.00 -22.02
N LEU A 149 -1.81 21.36 -22.86
CA LEU A 149 -3.22 21.00 -22.61
C LEU A 149 -3.41 19.48 -22.59
N GLY A 150 -2.77 18.75 -23.51
CA GLY A 150 -2.75 17.28 -23.50
C GLY A 150 -2.08 16.69 -22.25
N ALA A 151 -1.04 17.35 -21.72
CA ALA A 151 -0.43 16.93 -20.45
C ALA A 151 -1.40 17.01 -19.28
N GLY A 152 -2.42 17.88 -19.34
CA GLY A 152 -3.51 17.93 -18.37
C GLY A 152 -4.25 16.60 -18.20
N VAL A 153 -4.39 15.80 -19.28
CA VAL A 153 -5.00 14.44 -19.19
C VAL A 153 -4.15 13.54 -18.31
N LEU A 154 -2.83 13.61 -18.39
CA LEU A 154 -1.89 12.81 -17.60
C LEU A 154 -1.72 13.35 -16.17
N VAL A 155 -1.76 14.67 -15.97
CA VAL A 155 -1.76 15.29 -14.63
C VAL A 155 -3.04 14.91 -13.88
N LEU A 156 -4.15 14.75 -14.59
CA LEU A 156 -5.44 14.26 -14.05
C LEU A 156 -5.61 12.74 -14.22
N PHE A 157 -4.54 11.96 -14.33
CA PHE A 157 -4.62 10.50 -14.45
C PHE A 157 -5.15 9.89 -13.14
N PRO A 158 -6.18 9.01 -13.17
CA PRO A 158 -6.85 8.53 -11.95
C PRO A 158 -5.91 7.97 -10.90
N ALA A 159 -4.98 7.09 -11.28
CA ALA A 159 -4.05 6.47 -10.34
C ALA A 159 -3.20 7.48 -9.54
N LEU A 160 -2.84 8.64 -10.13
CA LEU A 160 -2.09 9.68 -9.43
C LEU A 160 -2.91 10.25 -8.26
N HIS A 161 -4.20 10.52 -8.48
CA HIS A 161 -5.06 11.10 -7.45
C HIS A 161 -5.48 10.09 -6.39
N ILE A 162 -5.84 8.87 -6.80
CA ILE A 162 -6.26 7.81 -5.87
C ILE A 162 -5.12 7.46 -4.91
N ARG A 163 -3.86 7.45 -5.39
CA ARG A 163 -2.70 7.04 -4.59
C ARG A 163 -2.01 8.19 -3.84
N MET A 164 -2.23 9.43 -4.24
CA MET A 164 -1.64 10.57 -3.54
C MET A 164 -2.19 10.67 -2.13
N PHE A 165 -1.29 10.61 -1.14
CA PHE A 165 -1.61 10.61 0.29
C PHE A 165 -2.54 9.46 0.75
N ALA A 166 -2.57 8.36 -0.01
CA ALA A 166 -3.07 7.07 0.40
C ALA A 166 -1.90 6.06 0.36
N HIS A 167 -1.35 5.78 -0.82
CA HIS A 167 -0.09 5.04 -1.01
C HIS A 167 0.90 5.99 -1.69
N THR A 168 1.49 6.88 -0.93
CA THR A 168 2.21 8.08 -1.44
C THR A 168 3.38 7.73 -2.35
N ALA A 169 4.09 6.64 -2.10
CA ALA A 169 5.17 6.17 -2.97
C ALA A 169 4.65 5.72 -4.35
N LEU A 170 3.44 5.13 -4.42
CA LEU A 170 2.78 4.73 -5.68
C LEU A 170 2.27 5.92 -6.52
N ALA A 171 2.28 7.14 -6.00
CA ALA A 171 1.98 8.34 -6.80
C ALA A 171 3.14 8.72 -7.76
N ALA A 172 4.28 8.02 -7.73
CA ALA A 172 5.42 8.24 -8.61
C ALA A 172 5.21 7.74 -10.05
N ASN A 173 4.02 7.89 -10.62
CA ASN A 173 3.67 7.49 -11.98
C ASN A 173 4.59 8.11 -13.06
N TRP A 174 5.26 9.23 -12.72
CA TRP A 174 6.28 9.84 -13.55
C TRP A 174 7.46 8.92 -13.89
N LEU A 175 7.72 7.86 -13.09
CA LEU A 175 8.74 6.84 -13.40
C LEU A 175 8.42 6.09 -14.69
N VAL A 176 7.15 5.73 -14.87
CA VAL A 176 6.67 5.11 -16.13
C VAL A 176 6.83 6.06 -17.29
N LEU A 177 6.45 7.33 -17.13
CA LEU A 177 6.62 8.34 -18.18
C LEU A 177 8.11 8.59 -18.50
N LEU A 178 8.98 8.56 -17.49
CA LEU A 178 10.43 8.66 -17.69
C LEU A 178 10.97 7.45 -18.45
N ALA A 179 10.52 6.24 -18.14
CA ALA A 179 10.91 5.04 -18.88
C ALA A 179 10.45 5.11 -20.35
N LEU A 180 9.20 5.54 -20.60
CA LEU A 180 8.68 5.79 -21.95
C LEU A 180 9.52 6.85 -22.68
N TRP A 181 9.95 7.91 -21.98
CA TRP A 181 10.85 8.92 -22.55
C TRP A 181 12.20 8.33 -22.93
N VAL A 182 12.83 7.51 -22.07
CA VAL A 182 14.10 6.83 -22.35
C VAL A 182 13.95 5.90 -23.55
N TRP A 183 12.86 5.13 -23.61
CA TRP A 183 12.55 4.27 -24.75
C TRP A 183 12.46 5.05 -26.07
N LEU A 184 11.64 6.12 -26.11
CA LEU A 184 11.51 6.95 -27.30
C LEU A 184 12.82 7.69 -27.68
N CYS A 185 13.69 8.01 -26.71
CA CYS A 185 15.01 8.56 -26.98
C CYS A 185 15.95 7.55 -27.67
N ALA A 186 15.77 6.26 -27.45
CA ALA A 186 16.56 5.21 -28.08
C ALA A 186 16.35 5.13 -29.61
N GLU A 187 15.24 5.67 -30.13
CA GLU A 187 14.89 5.67 -31.56
C GLU A 187 15.61 6.74 -32.40
N GLN A 188 16.09 7.84 -31.81
CA GLN A 188 16.64 8.97 -32.59
C GLN A 188 17.75 8.57 -33.54
N SER A 189 17.56 8.87 -34.85
CA SER A 189 18.52 8.51 -35.90
C SER A 189 19.80 9.33 -35.88
N GLU A 190 19.71 10.63 -35.52
CA GLU A 190 20.82 11.56 -35.59
C GLU A 190 21.62 11.72 -34.30
N ASN A 191 20.99 11.50 -33.14
CA ASN A 191 21.60 11.62 -31.80
C ASN A 191 21.27 10.41 -30.94
N ARG A 192 21.43 9.18 -31.45
CA ARG A 192 21.16 7.98 -30.73
C ARG A 192 22.10 7.81 -29.52
N PRO A 193 21.55 7.48 -28.33
CA PRO A 193 22.40 7.19 -27.18
C PRO A 193 23.26 5.95 -27.44
N SER A 194 24.51 6.00 -27.01
CA SER A 194 25.38 4.82 -27.00
C SER A 194 24.80 3.75 -26.05
N THR A 195 25.20 2.49 -26.24
CA THR A 195 24.80 1.41 -25.33
C THR A 195 25.15 1.72 -23.88
N GLY A 196 26.36 2.27 -23.62
CA GLY A 196 26.76 2.67 -22.27
C GLY A 196 25.85 3.76 -21.67
N LYS A 197 25.40 4.72 -22.47
CA LYS A 197 24.45 5.75 -22.01
C LYS A 197 23.07 5.17 -21.72
N LEU A 198 22.62 4.19 -22.49
CA LEU A 198 21.37 3.47 -22.20
C LEU A 198 21.51 2.62 -20.92
N CYS A 199 22.63 1.94 -20.73
CA CYS A 199 22.90 1.20 -19.49
C CYS A 199 22.83 2.15 -18.27
N LEU A 200 23.44 3.34 -18.37
CA LEU A 200 23.35 4.34 -17.30
C LEU A 200 21.91 4.76 -17.04
N TRP A 201 21.11 5.06 -18.05
CA TRP A 201 19.73 5.50 -17.87
C TRP A 201 18.85 4.41 -17.29
N TRP A 202 19.00 3.15 -17.77
CA TRP A 202 18.24 2.02 -17.24
C TRP A 202 18.72 1.63 -15.84
N GLY A 203 20.02 1.73 -15.55
CA GLY A 203 20.54 1.55 -14.19
C GLY A 203 19.95 2.58 -13.20
N VAL A 204 19.90 3.87 -13.59
CA VAL A 204 19.25 4.91 -12.77
C VAL A 204 17.76 4.63 -12.58
N LEU A 205 17.05 4.17 -13.63
CA LEU A 205 15.65 3.75 -13.48
C LEU A 205 15.50 2.58 -12.52
N GLY A 206 16.40 1.59 -12.57
CA GLY A 206 16.43 0.47 -11.62
C GLY A 206 16.57 0.93 -10.16
N LEU A 207 17.53 1.86 -9.91
CA LEU A 207 17.73 2.46 -8.60
C LEU A 207 16.48 3.21 -8.12
N LEU A 208 15.90 4.06 -8.97
CA LEU A 208 14.70 4.83 -8.62
C LEU A 208 13.49 3.93 -8.35
N CYS A 209 13.28 2.89 -9.17
CA CYS A 209 12.17 1.96 -8.97
C CYS A 209 12.31 1.19 -7.65
N ALA A 210 13.49 0.63 -7.37
CA ALA A 210 13.75 -0.11 -6.15
C ALA A 210 13.71 0.79 -4.90
N GLY A 211 14.21 2.01 -5.01
CA GLY A 211 14.28 2.96 -3.89
C GLY A 211 13.03 3.78 -3.65
N ILE A 212 12.04 3.76 -4.56
CA ILE A 212 10.77 4.48 -4.38
C ILE A 212 9.65 3.52 -4.04
N HIS A 213 9.33 2.57 -4.95
CA HIS A 213 8.30 1.56 -4.71
C HIS A 213 8.44 0.36 -5.66
N LEU A 214 8.35 -0.85 -5.12
CA LEU A 214 8.65 -2.09 -5.84
C LEU A 214 7.76 -2.34 -7.06
N TYR A 215 6.50 -1.89 -7.07
CA TYR A 215 5.61 -2.03 -8.24
C TYR A 215 6.13 -1.37 -9.51
N TYR A 216 7.03 -0.38 -9.40
CA TYR A 216 7.65 0.22 -10.58
C TYR A 216 8.71 -0.66 -11.24
N LEU A 217 9.28 -1.65 -10.54
CA LEU A 217 10.23 -2.59 -11.13
C LEU A 217 9.62 -3.38 -12.29
N PRO A 218 8.48 -4.08 -12.14
CA PRO A 218 7.84 -4.77 -13.27
C PRO A 218 7.30 -3.80 -14.32
N MET A 219 6.68 -2.66 -13.95
CA MET A 219 6.15 -1.69 -14.92
C MET A 219 7.26 -1.13 -15.82
N VAL A 220 8.32 -0.61 -15.24
CA VAL A 220 9.46 -0.05 -15.97
C VAL A 220 10.27 -1.16 -16.65
N GLY A 221 10.35 -2.35 -16.06
CA GLY A 221 10.94 -3.54 -16.66
C GLY A 221 10.26 -3.96 -17.95
N MET A 222 8.92 -3.89 -18.04
CA MET A 222 8.19 -4.15 -19.29
C MET A 222 8.52 -3.12 -20.38
N VAL A 223 8.70 -1.83 -20.03
CA VAL A 223 9.15 -0.80 -20.98
C VAL A 223 10.59 -1.09 -21.44
N LEU A 224 11.46 -1.59 -20.56
CA LEU A 224 12.81 -2.04 -20.92
C LEU A 224 12.75 -3.19 -21.91
N VAL A 225 11.87 -4.19 -21.70
CA VAL A 225 11.66 -5.29 -22.65
C VAL A 225 11.23 -4.76 -24.01
N ALA A 226 10.27 -3.81 -24.06
CA ALA A 226 9.88 -3.15 -25.31
C ALA A 226 11.06 -2.45 -26.01
N THR A 227 11.91 -1.76 -25.26
CA THR A 227 13.14 -1.17 -25.76
C THR A 227 14.08 -2.21 -26.38
N CYS A 228 14.23 -3.35 -25.72
CA CYS A 228 15.06 -4.47 -26.20
C CYS A 228 14.49 -5.12 -27.46
N VAL A 229 13.17 -5.33 -27.49
CA VAL A 229 12.46 -5.84 -28.68
C VAL A 229 12.70 -4.92 -29.88
N GLN A 230 12.48 -3.60 -29.71
CA GLN A 230 12.74 -2.63 -30.76
C GLN A 230 14.18 -2.71 -31.27
N ARG A 231 15.17 -2.73 -30.38
CA ARG A 231 16.59 -2.79 -30.74
C ARG A 231 16.96 -4.09 -31.42
N GLY A 232 16.35 -5.21 -31.05
CA GLY A 232 16.47 -6.49 -31.72
C GLY A 232 15.94 -6.43 -33.16
N LEU A 233 14.74 -5.85 -33.36
CA LEU A 233 14.14 -5.64 -34.68
C LEU A 233 15.00 -4.71 -35.56
N GLU A 234 15.66 -3.72 -34.95
CA GLU A 234 16.64 -2.86 -35.61
C GLU A 234 17.99 -3.54 -35.90
N LYS A 235 18.12 -4.82 -35.57
CA LYS A 235 19.36 -5.63 -35.73
C LYS A 235 20.58 -5.02 -35.02
N ARG A 236 20.39 -4.42 -33.85
CA ARG A 236 21.49 -3.97 -33.01
C ARG A 236 22.21 -5.18 -32.44
N GLY A 237 23.50 -5.12 -32.25
CA GLY A 237 24.24 -6.26 -31.70
C GLY A 237 23.73 -6.71 -30.32
N PRO A 238 23.97 -7.97 -29.91
CA PRO A 238 23.42 -8.56 -28.68
C PRO A 238 23.73 -7.75 -27.41
N ALA A 239 24.92 -7.14 -27.34
CA ALA A 239 25.29 -6.27 -26.23
C ALA A 239 24.34 -5.06 -26.06
N ALA A 240 23.81 -4.52 -27.16
CA ALA A 240 22.89 -3.39 -27.13
C ALA A 240 21.49 -3.78 -26.64
N VAL A 241 21.16 -5.06 -26.61
CA VAL A 241 19.91 -5.62 -26.10
C VAL A 241 20.08 -6.08 -24.64
N VAL A 242 21.15 -6.82 -24.33
CA VAL A 242 21.34 -7.49 -23.05
C VAL A 242 21.87 -6.54 -21.97
N LEU A 243 22.85 -5.68 -22.30
CA LEU A 243 23.50 -4.85 -21.27
C LEU A 243 22.57 -3.87 -20.54
N PRO A 244 21.56 -3.22 -21.17
CA PRO A 244 20.58 -2.41 -20.44
C PRO A 244 19.77 -3.21 -19.42
N ILE A 245 19.41 -4.48 -19.73
CA ILE A 245 18.70 -5.38 -18.79
C ILE A 245 19.61 -5.69 -17.61
N VAL A 246 20.85 -6.11 -17.87
CA VAL A 246 21.83 -6.40 -16.81
C VAL A 246 22.05 -5.19 -15.92
N SER A 247 22.17 -3.99 -16.51
CA SER A 247 22.36 -2.76 -15.74
C SER A 247 21.17 -2.44 -14.87
N PHE A 248 19.94 -2.53 -15.39
CA PHE A 248 18.71 -2.30 -14.63
C PHE A 248 18.59 -3.28 -13.45
N CYS A 249 18.72 -4.57 -13.73
CA CYS A 249 18.60 -5.61 -12.71
C CYS A 249 19.72 -5.54 -11.66
N ALA A 250 20.97 -5.34 -12.07
CA ALA A 250 22.09 -5.31 -11.15
C ALA A 250 22.01 -4.11 -10.20
N VAL A 251 21.63 -2.92 -10.72
CA VAL A 251 21.49 -1.72 -9.88
C VAL A 251 20.27 -1.85 -8.96
N ALA A 252 19.13 -2.35 -9.46
CA ALA A 252 17.94 -2.57 -8.63
C ALA A 252 18.22 -3.58 -7.49
N LEU A 253 18.89 -4.69 -7.79
CA LEU A 253 19.26 -5.70 -6.77
C LEU A 253 20.25 -5.13 -5.76
N ALA A 254 21.22 -4.33 -6.20
CA ALA A 254 22.17 -3.68 -5.30
C ALA A 254 21.45 -2.69 -4.36
N GLU A 255 20.49 -1.91 -4.88
CA GLU A 255 19.68 -1.00 -4.08
C GLU A 255 18.82 -1.76 -3.08
N LEU A 256 18.13 -2.83 -3.48
CA LEU A 256 17.35 -3.68 -2.58
C LEU A 256 18.22 -4.30 -1.47
N PHE A 257 19.43 -4.72 -1.80
CA PHE A 257 20.38 -5.22 -0.80
C PHE A 257 20.76 -4.12 0.19
N VAL A 258 21.13 -2.94 -0.27
CA VAL A 258 21.50 -1.80 0.58
C VAL A 258 20.30 -1.35 1.44
N LEU A 259 19.10 -1.40 0.91
CA LEU A 259 17.87 -1.10 1.66
C LEU A 259 17.51 -2.21 2.67
N GLY A 260 18.17 -3.37 2.65
CA GLY A 260 17.92 -4.46 3.59
C GLY A 260 16.70 -5.33 3.27
N ALA A 261 16.26 -5.36 2.01
CA ALA A 261 15.11 -6.16 1.58
C ALA A 261 15.25 -7.65 1.92
N PHE A 262 16.47 -8.20 1.81
CA PHE A 262 16.75 -9.62 2.04
C PHE A 262 17.13 -9.94 3.50
N ALA A 263 17.31 -8.93 4.34
CA ALA A 263 17.65 -9.08 5.75
C ALA A 263 16.42 -8.98 6.67
N ALA A 264 15.27 -8.58 6.14
CA ALA A 264 14.02 -8.53 6.89
C ALA A 264 13.48 -9.93 7.15
N ASN A 265 12.87 -10.16 8.32
CA ASN A 265 12.26 -11.44 8.67
C ASN A 265 11.09 -11.83 7.76
N PHE A 266 10.47 -10.84 7.10
CA PHE A 266 9.37 -11.03 6.14
C PHE A 266 9.85 -11.12 4.68
N ALA A 267 11.16 -11.19 4.43
CA ALA A 267 11.71 -11.29 3.09
C ALA A 267 11.13 -12.51 2.35
N GLY A 268 10.57 -12.28 1.17
CA GLY A 268 9.95 -13.34 0.37
C GLY A 268 8.55 -13.78 0.78
N TYR A 269 7.94 -13.15 1.80
CA TYR A 269 6.53 -13.39 2.12
C TYR A 269 5.63 -13.07 0.91
N SER A 270 4.61 -13.90 0.70
CA SER A 270 3.62 -13.75 -0.36
C SER A 270 2.23 -13.94 0.22
N ASN A 271 1.30 -13.08 -0.14
CA ASN A 271 -0.11 -13.20 0.26
C ASN A 271 -0.81 -14.44 -0.34
N GLY A 272 -0.16 -15.15 -1.27
CA GLY A 272 -0.69 -16.37 -1.88
C GLY A 272 -1.84 -16.15 -2.86
N TYR A 273 -2.28 -14.91 -3.11
CA TYR A 273 -3.35 -14.57 -4.05
C TYR A 273 -2.97 -13.41 -4.96
N LEU A 274 -3.71 -13.25 -6.07
CA LEU A 274 -3.59 -12.14 -7.01
C LEU A 274 -4.91 -11.38 -7.11
N SER A 275 -4.86 -10.06 -6.91
CA SER A 275 -5.94 -9.14 -7.23
C SER A 275 -5.70 -8.56 -8.62
N GLY A 276 -6.26 -9.24 -9.64
CA GLY A 276 -6.10 -8.87 -11.05
C GLY A 276 -7.07 -7.77 -11.49
N ALA A 277 -6.72 -7.11 -12.60
CA ALA A 277 -7.57 -6.10 -13.23
C ALA A 277 -8.87 -6.73 -13.75
N ASP A 278 -10.01 -6.15 -13.38
CA ASP A 278 -11.30 -6.53 -13.95
C ASP A 278 -11.47 -5.86 -15.32
N LEU A 279 -11.83 -6.65 -16.35
CA LEU A 279 -11.95 -6.16 -17.71
C LEU A 279 -13.04 -5.08 -17.87
N ALA A 280 -14.10 -5.09 -17.05
CA ALA A 280 -15.12 -4.06 -17.08
C ALA A 280 -14.59 -2.71 -16.59
N ASN A 281 -13.65 -2.71 -15.65
CA ASN A 281 -13.00 -1.49 -15.14
C ASN A 281 -12.10 -0.78 -16.15
N LEU A 282 -11.74 -1.42 -17.25
CA LEU A 282 -11.07 -0.72 -18.36
C LEU A 282 -11.95 0.34 -19.00
N PHE A 283 -13.28 0.15 -18.94
CA PHE A 283 -14.28 0.99 -19.62
C PHE A 283 -15.14 1.81 -18.66
N VAL A 284 -15.48 1.24 -17.50
CA VAL A 284 -16.38 1.86 -16.53
C VAL A 284 -15.79 1.73 -15.13
N PRO A 285 -15.54 2.86 -14.43
CA PRO A 285 -15.01 2.84 -13.09
C PRO A 285 -15.98 2.19 -12.09
N GLY A 286 -15.46 1.55 -11.06
CA GLY A 286 -16.23 1.02 -9.94
C GLY A 286 -17.00 -0.27 -10.21
N LEU A 287 -16.79 -0.94 -11.35
CA LEU A 287 -17.41 -2.25 -11.64
C LEU A 287 -16.63 -3.47 -11.12
N GLY A 288 -15.44 -3.28 -10.60
CA GLY A 288 -14.63 -4.35 -10.00
C GLY A 288 -15.10 -4.72 -8.59
N ALA A 289 -14.62 -5.87 -8.08
CA ALA A 289 -14.94 -6.34 -6.75
C ALA A 289 -14.28 -5.51 -5.64
N SER A 290 -13.21 -4.77 -5.94
CA SER A 290 -12.49 -3.91 -4.98
C SER A 290 -11.89 -2.68 -5.65
N TRP A 291 -11.60 -1.65 -4.85
CA TRP A 291 -10.90 -0.43 -5.28
C TRP A 291 -9.46 -0.71 -5.78
N GLU A 292 -8.85 -1.80 -5.36
CA GLU A 292 -7.54 -2.25 -5.83
C GLU A 292 -7.55 -2.67 -7.30
N GLN A 293 -8.69 -3.08 -7.83
CA GLN A 293 -8.90 -3.48 -9.23
C GLN A 293 -9.20 -2.30 -10.15
N GLU A 294 -9.21 -1.06 -9.63
CA GLU A 294 -9.50 0.14 -10.42
C GLU A 294 -8.35 0.44 -11.39
N VAL A 295 -8.61 0.23 -12.67
CA VAL A 295 -7.62 0.39 -13.76
C VAL A 295 -8.08 1.39 -14.83
N TYR A 296 -9.23 2.03 -14.64
CA TYR A 296 -9.78 3.00 -15.59
C TYR A 296 -8.83 4.18 -15.82
N ALA A 297 -8.44 4.39 -17.07
CA ALA A 297 -7.50 5.45 -17.45
C ALA A 297 -8.15 6.85 -17.54
N GLY A 298 -9.45 6.96 -17.32
CA GLY A 298 -10.21 8.19 -17.29
C GLY A 298 -10.92 8.57 -18.61
N LEU A 299 -12.00 9.34 -18.47
CA LEU A 299 -12.86 9.76 -19.59
C LEU A 299 -12.09 10.57 -20.64
N GLY A 300 -11.17 11.43 -20.21
CA GLY A 300 -10.31 12.22 -21.11
C GLY A 300 -9.36 11.37 -21.94
N THR A 301 -8.81 10.30 -21.35
CA THR A 301 -7.96 9.32 -22.07
C THR A 301 -8.81 8.60 -23.12
N THR A 302 -10.01 8.12 -22.76
CA THR A 302 -10.94 7.48 -23.71
C THR A 302 -11.29 8.42 -24.86
N ALA A 303 -11.64 9.67 -24.57
CA ALA A 303 -11.92 10.69 -25.58
C ALA A 303 -10.71 10.93 -26.50
N ALA A 304 -9.51 11.04 -25.96
CA ALA A 304 -8.30 11.21 -26.73
C ALA A 304 -8.02 10.02 -27.67
N VAL A 305 -8.27 8.79 -27.22
CA VAL A 305 -8.16 7.57 -28.05
C VAL A 305 -9.14 7.63 -29.22
N VAL A 306 -10.42 7.95 -28.97
CA VAL A 306 -11.43 8.09 -30.03
C VAL A 306 -11.03 9.16 -31.05
N LEU A 307 -10.58 10.32 -30.58
CA LEU A 307 -10.13 11.42 -31.44
C LEU A 307 -8.87 11.08 -32.23
N ALA A 308 -7.93 10.33 -31.63
CA ALA A 308 -6.75 9.84 -32.31
C ALA A 308 -7.13 8.87 -33.44
N LEU A 309 -8.03 7.90 -33.17
CA LEU A 309 -8.55 6.96 -34.18
C LEU A 309 -9.26 7.70 -35.31
N ALA A 310 -10.09 8.70 -35.00
CA ALA A 310 -10.75 9.54 -36.01
C ALA A 310 -9.72 10.28 -36.87
N GLY A 311 -8.69 10.87 -36.29
CA GLY A 311 -7.59 11.53 -36.99
C GLY A 311 -6.82 10.59 -37.93
N LEU A 312 -6.56 9.35 -37.47
CA LEU A 312 -5.92 8.30 -38.27
C LEU A 312 -6.78 7.90 -39.48
N LEU A 313 -8.09 7.75 -39.29
CA LEU A 313 -9.03 7.41 -40.36
C LEU A 313 -9.15 8.53 -41.40
N VAL A 314 -9.28 9.79 -40.95
CA VAL A 314 -9.37 10.97 -41.84
C VAL A 314 -8.09 11.13 -42.64
N GLN A 315 -6.91 10.93 -42.05
CA GLN A 315 -5.61 11.09 -42.67
C GLN A 315 -4.92 9.75 -42.97
N ARG A 316 -5.69 8.74 -43.40
CA ARG A 316 -5.20 7.35 -43.57
C ARG A 316 -3.89 7.17 -44.35
N LYS A 317 -3.65 7.98 -45.36
CA LYS A 317 -2.39 7.91 -46.15
C LYS A 317 -1.18 8.34 -45.31
N LYS A 318 -1.29 9.46 -44.59
CA LYS A 318 -0.24 9.91 -43.67
C LYS A 318 -0.06 9.00 -42.48
N ALA A 319 -1.18 8.43 -41.98
CA ALA A 319 -1.14 7.45 -40.91
C ALA A 319 -0.38 6.18 -41.32
N ALA A 320 -0.68 5.63 -42.51
CA ALA A 320 0.01 4.46 -43.03
C ALA A 320 1.52 4.72 -43.21
N GLU A 321 1.91 5.90 -43.72
CA GLU A 321 3.32 6.30 -43.83
C GLU A 321 3.98 6.39 -42.44
N PHE A 322 3.31 7.02 -41.47
CA PHE A 322 3.80 7.12 -40.09
C PHE A 322 4.06 5.75 -39.48
N PHE A 323 3.09 4.83 -39.52
CA PHE A 323 3.23 3.49 -38.94
C PHE A 323 4.29 2.66 -39.67
N ARG A 324 4.40 2.77 -41.01
CA ARG A 324 5.46 2.11 -41.78
C ARG A 324 6.84 2.61 -41.38
N ARG A 325 6.98 3.92 -41.12
CA ARG A 325 8.27 4.52 -40.70
C ARG A 325 8.67 4.12 -39.28
N HIS A 326 7.69 3.87 -38.40
CA HIS A 326 7.90 3.55 -36.99
C HIS A 326 7.50 2.10 -36.63
N THR A 327 7.56 1.18 -37.59
CA THR A 327 7.10 -0.22 -37.41
C THR A 327 7.73 -0.88 -36.20
N HIS A 328 9.02 -0.71 -35.96
CA HIS A 328 9.73 -1.34 -34.84
C HIS A 328 9.19 -0.86 -33.46
N ILE A 329 8.88 0.42 -33.32
CA ILE A 329 8.26 0.97 -32.11
C ILE A 329 6.82 0.44 -31.96
N VAL A 330 6.06 0.40 -33.04
CA VAL A 330 4.68 -0.09 -32.99
C VAL A 330 4.64 -1.57 -32.57
N VAL A 331 5.50 -2.42 -33.12
CA VAL A 331 5.60 -3.82 -32.72
C VAL A 331 6.02 -3.92 -31.24
N ALA A 332 7.02 -3.15 -30.82
CA ALA A 332 7.44 -3.13 -29.42
C ALA A 332 6.34 -2.63 -28.47
N ALA A 333 5.53 -1.63 -28.90
CA ALA A 333 4.36 -1.15 -28.12
C ALA A 333 3.26 -2.22 -27.99
N VAL A 334 3.01 -2.99 -29.06
CA VAL A 334 2.05 -4.11 -29.01
C VAL A 334 2.55 -5.20 -28.05
N VAL A 335 3.84 -5.56 -28.11
CA VAL A 335 4.43 -6.51 -27.15
C VAL A 335 4.31 -5.99 -25.72
N LEU A 336 4.57 -4.71 -25.50
CA LEU A 336 4.42 -4.08 -24.19
C LEU A 336 2.98 -4.20 -23.67
N LEU A 337 1.98 -3.86 -24.48
CA LEU A 337 0.57 -3.95 -24.10
C LEU A 337 0.13 -5.39 -23.81
N ILE A 338 0.65 -6.39 -24.55
CA ILE A 338 0.36 -7.80 -24.26
C ILE A 338 0.99 -8.23 -22.94
N LEU A 339 2.24 -7.87 -22.68
CA LEU A 339 2.92 -8.19 -21.42
C LEU A 339 2.19 -7.55 -20.22
N ASP A 340 1.82 -6.29 -20.37
CA ASP A 340 1.10 -5.55 -19.33
C ASP A 340 -0.28 -6.17 -19.06
N ALA A 341 -1.04 -6.51 -20.11
CA ALA A 341 -2.34 -7.17 -19.97
C ALA A 341 -2.22 -8.52 -19.26
N VAL A 342 -1.23 -9.36 -19.61
CA VAL A 342 -1.00 -10.64 -18.93
C VAL A 342 -0.60 -10.40 -17.48
N ALA A 343 0.31 -9.47 -17.22
CA ALA A 343 0.83 -9.22 -15.88
C ALA A 343 -0.25 -8.61 -14.96
N SER A 344 -1.13 -7.76 -15.48
CA SER A 344 -2.13 -7.03 -14.71
C SER A 344 -3.43 -7.80 -14.44
N MET A 345 -3.83 -8.72 -15.34
CA MET A 345 -5.05 -9.51 -15.16
C MET A 345 -4.91 -10.65 -14.13
N GLY A 346 -3.70 -11.02 -13.76
CA GLY A 346 -3.48 -12.17 -12.90
C GLY A 346 -3.80 -13.51 -13.57
N ASN A 347 -3.92 -14.57 -12.77
CA ASN A 347 -4.27 -15.90 -13.26
C ASN A 347 -5.79 -16.13 -13.39
N THR A 348 -6.62 -15.26 -12.80
CA THR A 348 -8.09 -15.32 -12.86
C THR A 348 -8.63 -14.07 -13.56
N VAL A 349 -9.14 -14.27 -14.77
CA VAL A 349 -9.71 -13.18 -15.56
C VAL A 349 -11.17 -12.96 -15.19
N THR A 350 -11.51 -11.71 -14.82
CA THR A 350 -12.86 -11.32 -14.40
C THR A 350 -13.46 -10.24 -15.30
N PHE A 351 -14.78 -10.16 -15.31
CA PHE A 351 -15.57 -9.09 -15.96
C PHE A 351 -16.75 -8.73 -15.07
N GLY A 352 -16.79 -7.52 -14.55
CA GLY A 352 -17.84 -7.04 -13.65
C GLY A 352 -17.96 -7.92 -12.39
N GLY A 353 -16.86 -8.32 -11.80
CA GLY A 353 -16.79 -9.18 -10.63
C GLY A 353 -17.06 -10.67 -10.90
N ARG A 354 -17.39 -11.06 -12.16
CA ARG A 354 -17.61 -12.47 -12.51
C ARG A 354 -16.36 -13.08 -13.11
N THR A 355 -15.97 -14.24 -12.62
CA THR A 355 -14.87 -15.03 -13.19
C THR A 355 -15.26 -15.56 -14.58
N LEU A 356 -14.47 -15.22 -15.60
CA LEU A 356 -14.60 -15.75 -16.94
C LEU A 356 -13.85 -17.10 -17.07
N PHE A 357 -12.61 -17.12 -16.66
CA PHE A 357 -11.75 -18.32 -16.60
C PHE A 357 -10.56 -18.10 -15.70
N THR A 358 -9.97 -19.20 -15.23
CA THR A 358 -8.73 -19.23 -14.44
C THR A 358 -7.68 -20.04 -15.20
N VAL A 359 -6.48 -19.49 -15.34
CA VAL A 359 -5.32 -20.16 -15.95
C VAL A 359 -4.53 -20.86 -14.85
N PRO A 360 -4.33 -22.20 -14.92
CA PRO A 360 -3.50 -22.90 -13.97
C PRO A 360 -2.03 -22.47 -14.16
N ILE A 361 -1.41 -22.01 -13.09
CA ILE A 361 0.00 -21.56 -13.07
C ILE A 361 0.75 -22.43 -12.05
N PRO A 362 1.98 -22.91 -12.37
CA PRO A 362 2.81 -23.60 -11.39
C PRO A 362 3.03 -22.77 -10.12
N GLN A 363 2.95 -23.40 -8.94
CA GLN A 363 2.99 -22.71 -7.64
C GLN A 363 4.19 -21.77 -7.50
N VAL A 364 5.38 -22.19 -7.90
CA VAL A 364 6.61 -21.36 -7.85
C VAL A 364 6.46 -20.03 -8.63
N LEU A 365 5.77 -20.06 -9.78
CA LEU A 365 5.50 -18.84 -10.56
C LEU A 365 4.38 -18.02 -9.92
N MET A 366 3.41 -18.68 -9.29
CA MET A 366 2.34 -18.03 -8.56
C MET A 366 2.90 -17.28 -7.35
N ASP A 367 3.74 -17.90 -6.53
CA ASP A 367 4.37 -17.28 -5.35
C ASP A 367 5.21 -16.05 -5.74
N PHE A 368 5.99 -16.17 -6.83
CA PHE A 368 6.75 -15.03 -7.35
C PHE A 368 5.84 -13.89 -7.82
N TRP A 369 4.73 -14.19 -8.50
CA TRP A 369 3.80 -13.18 -8.98
C TRP A 369 2.99 -12.58 -7.83
N ALA A 370 2.59 -13.38 -6.86
CA ALA A 370 1.84 -12.95 -5.68
C ALA A 370 2.65 -12.08 -4.69
N MET A 371 3.96 -11.91 -4.89
CA MET A 371 4.73 -10.82 -4.26
C MET A 371 4.18 -9.44 -4.68
N PHE A 372 3.49 -9.37 -5.84
CA PHE A 372 2.75 -8.21 -6.33
C PHE A 372 1.25 -8.52 -6.31
N SER A 373 0.70 -8.83 -5.14
CA SER A 373 -0.67 -9.32 -4.96
C SER A 373 -1.72 -8.45 -5.67
N SER A 374 -1.61 -7.11 -5.59
CA SER A 374 -2.46 -6.16 -6.33
C SER A 374 -1.95 -5.94 -7.76
N CYS A 375 -1.85 -7.02 -8.55
CA CYS A 375 -1.28 -6.98 -9.90
C CYS A 375 -2.09 -6.10 -10.88
N ALA A 376 -3.35 -5.81 -10.60
CA ALA A 376 -4.15 -4.84 -11.36
C ALA A 376 -3.46 -3.47 -11.53
N ARG A 377 -2.68 -3.04 -10.55
CA ARG A 377 -1.92 -1.77 -10.59
C ARG A 377 -0.95 -1.69 -11.78
N LEU A 378 -0.49 -2.83 -12.30
CA LEU A 378 0.40 -2.87 -13.46
C LEU A 378 -0.25 -2.28 -14.72
N ALA A 379 -1.59 -2.40 -14.87
CA ALA A 379 -2.34 -1.83 -15.99
C ALA A 379 -2.26 -0.31 -16.13
N TRP A 380 -1.80 0.41 -15.08
CA TRP A 380 -1.54 1.85 -15.19
C TRP A 380 -0.50 2.19 -16.26
N LEU A 381 0.46 1.28 -16.52
CA LEU A 381 1.43 1.42 -17.59
C LEU A 381 0.73 1.49 -18.96
N ALA A 382 -0.16 0.55 -19.28
CA ALA A 382 -0.95 0.58 -20.52
C ALA A 382 -1.80 1.84 -20.60
N GLY A 383 -2.49 2.21 -19.51
CA GLY A 383 -3.30 3.42 -19.44
C GLY A 383 -2.50 4.69 -19.76
N MET A 384 -1.33 4.86 -19.16
CA MET A 384 -0.45 6.01 -19.42
C MET A 384 0.14 5.99 -20.83
N LEU A 385 0.56 4.82 -21.34
CA LEU A 385 1.02 4.67 -22.72
C LEU A 385 -0.06 5.09 -23.72
N LEU A 386 -1.30 4.61 -23.51
CA LEU A 386 -2.45 4.95 -24.36
C LEU A 386 -2.76 6.45 -24.30
N ALA A 387 -2.77 7.06 -23.12
CA ALA A 387 -3.03 8.49 -22.94
C ALA A 387 -1.98 9.35 -23.65
N VAL A 388 -0.70 9.04 -23.44
CA VAL A 388 0.41 9.76 -24.10
C VAL A 388 0.36 9.59 -25.62
N ALA A 389 0.18 8.35 -26.10
CA ALA A 389 0.12 8.05 -27.53
C ALA A 389 -1.10 8.72 -28.19
N ALA A 390 -2.28 8.64 -27.58
CA ALA A 390 -3.50 9.23 -28.10
C ALA A 390 -3.39 10.76 -28.20
N CYS A 391 -2.96 11.44 -27.12
CA CYS A 391 -2.77 12.89 -27.14
C CYS A 391 -1.71 13.31 -28.19
N GLY A 392 -0.62 12.55 -28.32
CA GLY A 392 0.41 12.80 -29.32
C GLY A 392 -0.10 12.61 -30.77
N LEU A 393 -0.92 11.59 -31.01
CA LEU A 393 -1.55 11.33 -32.32
C LEU A 393 -2.61 12.38 -32.67
N VAL A 394 -3.41 12.86 -31.69
CA VAL A 394 -4.31 14.00 -31.88
C VAL A 394 -3.50 15.21 -32.34
N LEU A 395 -2.41 15.52 -31.66
CA LEU A 395 -1.55 16.65 -32.00
C LEU A 395 -0.88 16.51 -33.38
N ARG A 396 -0.63 15.27 -33.83
CA ARG A 396 -0.01 14.97 -35.13
C ARG A 396 -0.99 15.06 -36.31
N PHE A 397 -2.20 14.53 -36.12
CA PHE A 397 -3.15 14.32 -37.22
C PHE A 397 -4.27 15.38 -37.32
N TRP A 398 -4.42 16.24 -36.31
CA TRP A 398 -5.32 17.39 -36.38
C TRP A 398 -4.50 18.69 -36.60
N ASN A 399 -5.12 19.73 -37.15
CA ASN A 399 -4.44 21.05 -37.26
C ASN A 399 -4.20 21.61 -35.85
N GLY A 400 -3.21 22.53 -35.72
CA GLY A 400 -2.77 22.99 -34.41
C GLY A 400 -3.85 23.62 -33.53
N ALA A 401 -4.77 24.40 -34.11
CA ALA A 401 -5.88 25.02 -33.37
C ALA A 401 -6.91 23.99 -32.94
N ALA A 402 -7.33 23.09 -33.87
CA ALA A 402 -8.27 21.99 -33.53
C ALA A 402 -7.68 21.07 -32.49
N ALA A 403 -6.39 20.68 -32.61
CA ALA A 403 -5.73 19.85 -31.62
C ALA A 403 -5.71 20.50 -30.22
N ALA A 404 -5.49 21.81 -30.13
CA ALA A 404 -5.52 22.53 -28.85
C ALA A 404 -6.93 22.46 -28.21
N VAL A 405 -7.99 22.73 -28.98
CA VAL A 405 -9.37 22.65 -28.49
C VAL A 405 -9.71 21.22 -28.08
N LEU A 406 -9.40 20.22 -28.91
CA LEU A 406 -9.72 18.81 -28.65
C LEU A 406 -9.00 18.31 -27.39
N LEU A 407 -7.71 18.64 -27.21
CA LEU A 407 -6.94 18.24 -26.03
C LEU A 407 -7.40 18.98 -24.76
N ALA A 408 -7.83 20.25 -24.88
CA ALA A 408 -8.48 20.96 -23.77
C ALA A 408 -9.79 20.28 -23.35
N VAL A 409 -10.62 19.86 -24.32
CA VAL A 409 -11.86 19.09 -24.04
C VAL A 409 -11.53 17.75 -23.39
N CYS A 410 -10.48 17.04 -23.86
CA CYS A 410 -10.05 15.79 -23.20
C CYS A 410 -9.61 16.03 -21.76
N ALA A 411 -8.82 17.08 -21.47
CA ALA A 411 -8.40 17.41 -20.11
C ALA A 411 -9.61 17.78 -19.22
N ALA A 412 -10.55 18.55 -19.76
CA ALA A 412 -11.80 18.89 -19.06
C ALA A 412 -12.68 17.64 -18.80
N ALA A 413 -12.79 16.74 -19.78
CA ALA A 413 -13.49 15.46 -19.61
C ALA A 413 -12.82 14.58 -18.56
N GLN A 414 -11.49 14.57 -18.50
CA GLN A 414 -10.74 13.87 -17.47
C GLN A 414 -11.06 14.41 -16.07
N GLY A 415 -11.01 15.72 -15.88
CA GLY A 415 -11.39 16.37 -14.62
C GLY A 415 -12.86 16.14 -14.26
N PHE A 416 -13.78 16.19 -15.24
CA PHE A 416 -15.18 15.90 -15.01
C PHE A 416 -15.41 14.45 -14.54
N GLY A 417 -14.70 13.48 -15.16
CA GLY A 417 -14.77 12.08 -14.74
C GLY A 417 -14.30 11.85 -13.30
N LEU A 418 -13.35 12.66 -12.85
CA LEU A 418 -12.77 12.60 -11.51
C LEU A 418 -13.39 13.59 -10.52
N ARG A 419 -14.42 14.34 -10.89
CA ARG A 419 -14.92 15.48 -10.10
C ARG A 419 -15.19 15.14 -8.62
N THR A 420 -15.74 13.97 -8.35
CA THR A 420 -16.04 13.54 -6.97
C THR A 420 -14.75 13.39 -6.15
N GLU A 421 -13.76 12.69 -6.70
CA GLU A 421 -12.48 12.50 -6.04
C GLU A 421 -11.71 13.82 -5.88
N LEU A 422 -11.68 14.66 -6.93
CA LEU A 422 -11.02 15.97 -6.87
C LEU A 422 -11.69 16.90 -5.85
N THR A 423 -13.04 16.88 -5.77
CA THR A 423 -13.78 17.66 -4.78
C THR A 423 -13.47 17.15 -3.36
N LYS A 424 -13.49 15.83 -3.14
CA LYS A 424 -13.12 15.23 -1.85
C LYS A 424 -11.73 15.69 -1.42
N ARG A 425 -10.72 15.59 -2.31
CA ARG A 425 -9.35 16.05 -2.02
C ARG A 425 -9.32 17.54 -1.67
N TYR A 426 -9.94 18.37 -2.51
CA TYR A 426 -10.01 19.80 -2.25
C TYR A 426 -10.64 20.12 -0.89
N THR A 427 -11.81 19.56 -0.58
CA THR A 427 -12.51 19.84 0.68
C THR A 427 -11.70 19.38 1.89
N THR A 428 -11.15 18.16 1.87
CA THR A 428 -10.37 17.60 2.98
C THR A 428 -9.12 18.44 3.27
N TYR A 429 -8.31 18.72 2.25
CA TYR A 429 -7.02 19.42 2.45
C TYR A 429 -7.14 20.95 2.59
N HIS A 430 -8.34 21.51 2.45
CA HIS A 430 -8.60 22.92 2.74
C HIS A 430 -9.41 23.13 4.03
N ASP A 431 -9.82 22.06 4.69
CA ASP A 431 -10.43 22.11 6.01
C ASP A 431 -9.36 22.44 7.06
N ALA A 432 -9.64 23.45 7.89
CA ALA A 432 -8.72 23.83 8.97
C ALA A 432 -8.59 22.73 10.03
N ALA A 433 -9.69 22.03 10.33
CA ALA A 433 -9.74 20.96 11.32
C ALA A 433 -8.85 19.76 10.94
N TYR A 434 -8.58 19.57 9.64
CA TYR A 434 -7.68 18.49 9.17
C TYR A 434 -6.21 18.69 9.60
N TYR A 435 -5.87 19.86 10.13
CA TYR A 435 -4.51 20.22 10.57
C TYR A 435 -4.45 20.53 12.06
N GLU A 436 -5.47 20.14 12.82
CA GLU A 436 -5.47 20.24 14.28
C GLU A 436 -4.90 18.96 14.87
N ASP A 437 -4.17 19.10 15.97
CA ASP A 437 -3.72 17.96 16.76
C ASP A 437 -4.94 17.28 17.39
N THR A 438 -5.11 16.00 17.11
CA THR A 438 -6.24 15.17 17.59
C THR A 438 -5.80 14.07 18.53
N THR A 439 -4.53 14.08 18.98
CA THR A 439 -4.04 13.08 19.93
C THR A 439 -4.89 13.02 21.20
N GLN A 440 -5.21 11.82 21.62
CA GLN A 440 -5.93 11.57 22.87
C GLN A 440 -4.97 11.51 24.08
N LEU A 441 -3.65 11.48 23.86
CA LEU A 441 -2.63 11.44 24.91
C LEU A 441 -2.40 12.86 25.47
N THR A 442 -3.29 13.30 26.35
CA THR A 442 -3.32 14.68 26.86
C THR A 442 -2.79 14.82 28.29
N ASP A 443 -2.67 13.73 29.04
CA ASP A 443 -2.14 13.76 30.41
C ASP A 443 -0.65 14.11 30.41
N PRO A 444 -0.21 15.15 31.15
CA PRO A 444 1.21 15.48 31.27
C PRO A 444 2.11 14.35 31.78
N ALA A 445 1.53 13.30 32.34
CA ALA A 445 2.28 12.12 32.80
C ALA A 445 2.95 11.36 31.63
N TRP A 446 2.43 11.46 30.41
CA TRP A 446 3.09 10.87 29.24
C TRP A 446 4.50 11.41 29.01
N GLU A 447 4.66 12.74 29.09
CA GLU A 447 5.97 13.36 28.97
C GLU A 447 6.89 13.02 30.15
N GLN A 448 6.33 12.83 31.35
CA GLN A 448 7.08 12.39 32.52
C GLN A 448 7.58 10.95 32.34
N LEU A 449 6.74 10.06 31.80
CA LEU A 449 7.11 8.68 31.44
C LEU A 449 8.28 8.67 30.46
N ALA A 450 8.17 9.44 29.38
CA ALA A 450 9.23 9.54 28.37
C ALA A 450 10.54 10.07 28.94
N ALA A 451 10.46 11.11 29.80
CA ALA A 451 11.62 11.74 30.42
C ALA A 451 12.25 10.91 31.55
N SER A 452 11.52 9.93 32.12
CA SER A 452 12.00 9.11 33.24
C SER A 452 13.20 8.25 32.88
N GLY A 453 13.31 7.83 31.61
CA GLY A 453 14.30 6.86 31.13
C GLY A 453 14.04 5.44 31.65
N GLN A 454 12.90 5.17 32.31
CA GLN A 454 12.51 3.84 32.78
C GLN A 454 12.19 2.93 31.59
N PHE A 455 11.59 3.48 30.55
CA PHE A 455 11.13 2.72 29.40
C PHE A 455 11.94 3.03 28.13
N SER A 456 12.15 2.02 27.32
CA SER A 456 12.73 2.10 25.98
C SER A 456 11.85 1.39 24.93
N ARG A 457 10.75 0.79 25.38
CA ARG A 457 9.85 -0.02 24.57
C ARG A 457 8.40 0.22 24.91
N LEU A 458 7.55 0.12 23.91
CA LEU A 458 6.11 0.00 24.02
C LEU A 458 5.69 -1.37 23.49
N ALA A 459 4.95 -2.13 24.25
CA ALA A 459 4.43 -3.42 23.85
C ALA A 459 2.90 -3.43 23.93
N PHE A 460 2.26 -3.88 22.87
CA PHE A 460 0.84 -4.14 22.79
C PHE A 460 0.56 -5.61 23.01
N ALA A 461 -0.56 -5.93 23.62
CA ALA A 461 -1.03 -7.31 23.79
C ALA A 461 -1.73 -7.85 22.52
N SER A 462 -2.21 -6.95 21.62
CA SER A 462 -2.85 -7.31 20.37
C SER A 462 -2.42 -6.43 19.20
N PHE A 463 -2.83 -6.81 17.98
CA PHE A 463 -2.71 -6.00 16.77
C PHE A 463 -4.08 -5.36 16.45
N ASP A 464 -4.41 -4.25 17.07
CA ASP A 464 -5.60 -3.47 16.74
C ASP A 464 -5.23 -2.17 16.05
N PHE A 465 -5.06 -2.21 14.74
CA PHE A 465 -4.75 -1.04 13.91
C PHE A 465 -5.97 -0.17 13.59
N GLU A 466 -7.17 -0.59 13.96
CA GLU A 466 -8.41 0.15 13.73
C GLU A 466 -8.74 1.08 14.89
N HIS A 467 -8.06 0.92 16.05
CA HIS A 467 -8.27 1.77 17.21
C HIS A 467 -7.42 3.04 17.15
N ASP A 468 -8.01 4.20 17.45
CA ASP A 468 -7.31 5.49 17.40
C ASP A 468 -6.14 5.54 18.40
N ASP A 469 -6.32 5.05 19.63
CA ASP A 469 -5.28 5.00 20.66
C ASP A 469 -4.03 4.22 20.23
N PHE A 470 -4.17 3.23 19.34
CA PHE A 470 -3.03 2.52 18.78
C PHE A 470 -2.08 3.49 18.06
N TRP A 471 -2.63 4.35 17.21
CA TRP A 471 -1.81 5.28 16.43
C TRP A 471 -1.18 6.37 17.28
N ASP A 472 -1.89 6.86 18.29
CA ASP A 472 -1.38 7.85 19.24
C ASP A 472 -0.22 7.27 20.08
N LEU A 473 -0.37 6.04 20.59
CA LEU A 473 0.67 5.34 21.34
C LEU A 473 1.90 5.03 20.47
N VAL A 474 1.68 4.59 19.23
CA VAL A 474 2.78 4.32 18.28
C VAL A 474 3.50 5.63 17.91
N ALA A 475 2.77 6.74 17.73
CA ALA A 475 3.36 8.04 17.47
C ALA A 475 4.20 8.50 18.67
N PHE A 476 3.67 8.37 19.88
CA PHE A 476 4.39 8.67 21.13
C PHE A 476 5.69 7.86 21.24
N ALA A 477 5.64 6.55 21.04
CA ALA A 477 6.83 5.69 21.09
C ALA A 477 7.85 6.09 20.02
N ALA A 478 7.41 6.35 18.78
CA ALA A 478 8.26 6.78 17.68
C ALA A 478 8.95 8.12 17.98
N ASP A 479 8.22 9.09 18.51
CA ASP A 479 8.75 10.44 18.81
C ASP A 479 9.75 10.43 19.97
N HIS A 480 9.61 9.52 20.92
CA HIS A 480 10.55 9.38 22.03
C HIS A 480 11.69 8.37 21.76
N GLY A 481 11.72 7.77 20.55
CA GLY A 481 12.76 6.84 20.13
C GLY A 481 12.66 5.47 20.80
N TRP A 482 11.48 5.12 21.31
CA TRP A 482 11.20 3.78 21.82
C TRP A 482 11.01 2.80 20.67
N THR A 483 11.13 1.52 20.93
CA THR A 483 10.75 0.46 20.00
C THR A 483 9.29 0.05 20.24
N SER A 484 8.62 -0.47 19.20
CA SER A 484 7.29 -1.07 19.33
C SER A 484 7.34 -2.53 18.91
N ASN A 485 6.51 -3.39 19.50
CA ASN A 485 6.32 -4.77 19.07
C ASN A 485 5.20 -4.92 18.02
N SER A 486 4.47 -3.86 17.76
CA SER A 486 3.34 -3.83 16.84
C SER A 486 3.39 -2.59 15.96
N PHE A 487 3.26 -2.78 14.67
CA PHE A 487 3.18 -1.70 13.67
C PHE A 487 2.47 -2.19 12.42
N TYR A 488 1.59 -1.38 11.86
CA TYR A 488 0.95 -1.70 10.60
C TYR A 488 1.96 -1.74 9.46
N MET A 489 2.02 -2.85 8.74
CA MET A 489 2.92 -3.04 7.60
C MET A 489 2.15 -3.64 6.44
N GLY A 490 2.28 -3.03 5.26
CA GLY A 490 1.60 -3.50 4.05
C GLY A 490 2.04 -4.89 3.57
N HIS A 491 3.08 -5.47 4.18
CA HIS A 491 3.62 -6.78 3.82
C HIS A 491 4.20 -7.44 5.07
N MET A 492 3.35 -8.20 5.78
CA MET A 492 3.69 -8.83 7.05
C MET A 492 3.16 -10.27 7.11
N ASP A 493 3.96 -11.17 7.63
CA ASP A 493 3.52 -12.52 8.00
C ASP A 493 2.76 -12.46 9.33
N GLY A 494 1.43 -12.59 9.27
CA GLY A 494 0.58 -12.54 10.45
C GLY A 494 0.88 -13.64 11.48
N ASN A 495 1.35 -14.83 11.06
CA ASN A 495 1.75 -15.88 11.97
C ASN A 495 3.00 -15.49 12.76
N LEU A 496 3.98 -14.92 12.06
CA LEU A 496 5.22 -14.45 12.70
C LEU A 496 4.91 -13.30 13.67
N ALA A 497 4.01 -12.41 13.31
CA ALA A 497 3.56 -11.33 14.16
C ALA A 497 2.88 -11.87 15.46
N ALA A 498 1.97 -12.84 15.33
CA ALA A 498 1.30 -13.46 16.48
C ALA A 498 2.29 -14.16 17.42
N VAL A 499 3.29 -14.88 16.87
CA VAL A 499 4.36 -15.52 17.66
C VAL A 499 5.18 -14.49 18.44
N THR A 500 5.42 -13.32 17.85
CA THR A 500 6.16 -12.24 18.52
C THR A 500 5.40 -11.68 19.70
N LEU A 501 4.15 -11.32 19.49
CA LEU A 501 3.31 -10.81 20.57
C LEU A 501 3.29 -11.77 21.73
N ALA A 502 3.05 -13.05 21.48
CA ALA A 502 3.08 -14.07 22.52
C ALA A 502 4.43 -14.14 23.23
N GLY A 503 5.52 -14.05 22.51
CA GLY A 503 6.89 -14.05 23.06
C GLY A 503 7.13 -12.87 24.00
N GLU A 504 6.78 -11.66 23.59
CA GLU A 504 6.90 -10.44 24.38
C GLU A 504 6.04 -10.51 25.65
N MET A 505 4.79 -10.96 25.54
CA MET A 505 3.89 -11.06 26.69
C MET A 505 4.21 -12.22 27.63
N ASN A 506 4.90 -13.27 27.17
CA ASN A 506 5.38 -14.36 28.02
C ASN A 506 6.70 -14.03 28.73
N THR A 507 7.45 -13.05 28.27
CA THR A 507 8.76 -12.68 28.81
C THR A 507 8.77 -11.18 29.12
N LEU A 508 8.06 -10.81 30.20
CA LEU A 508 7.93 -9.43 30.62
C LEU A 508 9.30 -8.79 30.92
N ALA A 509 9.53 -7.58 30.45
CA ALA A 509 10.76 -6.85 30.59
C ALA A 509 10.57 -5.52 31.38
N PRO A 510 11.50 -5.17 32.29
CA PRO A 510 11.34 -3.99 33.15
C PRO A 510 11.46 -2.66 32.39
N ASP A 511 12.06 -2.65 31.19
CA ASP A 511 12.22 -1.48 30.34
C ASP A 511 11.07 -1.34 29.30
N THR A 512 9.99 -2.09 29.49
CA THR A 512 8.84 -2.12 28.58
C THR A 512 7.58 -1.59 29.26
N LEU A 513 6.92 -0.62 28.62
CA LEU A 513 5.56 -0.19 28.95
C LEU A 513 4.60 -1.03 28.12
N TYR A 514 3.71 -1.75 28.80
CA TYR A 514 2.69 -2.60 28.19
C TYR A 514 1.39 -1.78 28.05
N ALA A 515 0.81 -1.72 26.86
CA ALA A 515 -0.43 -1.02 26.61
C ALA A 515 -1.55 -2.02 26.26
N PHE A 516 -2.67 -1.89 26.94
CA PHE A 516 -3.88 -2.68 26.73
C PHE A 516 -4.95 -1.74 26.18
N ILE A 517 -5.10 -1.72 24.87
CA ILE A 517 -6.10 -0.88 24.18
C ILE A 517 -7.51 -1.41 24.49
N ASP A 518 -7.65 -2.73 24.48
CA ASP A 518 -8.86 -3.42 24.88
C ASP A 518 -8.61 -4.16 26.21
N GLU A 519 -9.37 -3.83 27.25
CA GLU A 519 -9.26 -4.49 28.57
C GLU A 519 -9.61 -5.98 28.50
N ASP A 520 -10.37 -6.40 27.50
CA ASP A 520 -10.61 -7.83 27.23
C ASP A 520 -9.31 -8.60 26.96
N GLU A 521 -8.24 -7.92 26.58
CA GLU A 521 -6.93 -8.55 26.40
C GLU A 521 -6.35 -9.10 27.71
N LEU A 522 -6.72 -8.50 28.85
CA LEU A 522 -6.35 -9.01 30.19
C LEU A 522 -6.96 -10.38 30.47
N ALA A 523 -8.13 -10.69 29.91
CA ALA A 523 -8.77 -12.01 30.07
C ALA A 523 -7.93 -13.14 29.47
N ARG A 524 -6.96 -12.84 28.63
CA ARG A 524 -6.07 -13.83 27.99
C ARG A 524 -4.93 -14.27 28.90
N SER A 525 -4.58 -13.46 29.92
CA SER A 525 -3.33 -13.67 30.63
C SER A 525 -3.37 -13.05 32.02
N ASP A 526 -2.71 -13.73 32.95
CA ASP A 526 -2.49 -13.28 34.32
C ASP A 526 -1.08 -12.65 34.37
N TYR A 527 -0.99 -11.38 33.99
CA TYR A 527 0.29 -10.67 33.99
C TYR A 527 0.61 -10.13 35.38
N ALA A 528 1.79 -10.47 35.89
CA ALA A 528 2.33 -9.87 37.11
C ALA A 528 2.86 -8.46 36.82
N LEU A 529 1.96 -7.51 36.59
CA LEU A 529 2.26 -6.13 36.28
C LEU A 529 1.67 -5.19 37.33
N HIS A 530 2.30 -4.03 37.49
CA HIS A 530 1.72 -2.85 38.14
C HIS A 530 0.90 -2.09 37.10
N TYR A 531 -0.39 -1.89 37.37
CA TYR A 531 -1.32 -1.28 36.41
C TYR A 531 -1.57 0.20 36.69
N TYR A 532 -1.70 0.97 35.64
CA TYR A 532 -1.95 2.43 35.66
C TYR A 532 -2.95 2.79 34.58
N ARG A 533 -3.63 3.93 34.74
CA ARG A 533 -4.53 4.43 33.71
C ARG A 533 -4.18 5.88 33.38
N LEU A 534 -3.89 6.15 32.10
CA LEU A 534 -3.68 7.48 31.58
C LEU A 534 -4.59 7.70 30.36
N ASP A 535 -5.32 8.81 30.36
CA ASP A 535 -6.30 9.16 29.30
C ASP A 535 -7.26 8.02 28.95
N GLY A 536 -7.60 7.16 29.92
CA GLY A 536 -8.48 6.01 29.73
C GLY A 536 -7.75 4.72 29.31
N ILE A 537 -6.51 4.80 28.83
CA ILE A 537 -5.72 3.65 28.38
C ILE A 537 -5.14 2.93 29.59
N LEU A 538 -5.32 1.62 29.65
CA LEU A 538 -4.72 0.78 30.68
C LEU A 538 -3.27 0.46 30.30
N LEU A 539 -2.37 0.74 31.23
CA LEU A 539 -0.93 0.52 31.08
C LEU A 539 -0.44 -0.47 32.14
N GLY A 540 0.57 -1.25 31.81
CA GLY A 540 1.23 -2.17 32.72
C GLY A 540 2.75 -1.98 32.71
N SER A 541 3.40 -2.20 33.86
CA SER A 541 4.86 -2.24 33.98
C SER A 541 5.30 -3.28 34.99
N VAL A 542 6.47 -3.88 34.79
CA VAL A 542 7.07 -4.86 35.71
C VAL A 542 7.51 -4.20 37.02
N GLU A 543 8.08 -3.02 36.93
CA GLU A 543 8.50 -2.23 38.07
C GLU A 543 7.54 -1.03 38.28
N PRO A 544 7.29 -0.60 39.53
CA PRO A 544 6.39 0.54 39.78
C PRO A 544 6.82 1.81 39.02
N ILE A 545 5.84 2.54 38.52
CA ILE A 545 6.06 3.84 37.86
C ILE A 545 6.00 4.95 38.92
N HIS A 546 7.11 5.59 39.18
CA HIS A 546 7.17 6.67 40.14
C HIS A 546 6.33 7.88 39.70
N GLY A 547 5.45 8.35 40.58
CA GLY A 547 4.63 9.54 40.36
C GLY A 547 3.24 9.25 39.75
N LEU A 548 2.97 8.01 39.37
CA LEU A 548 1.63 7.58 38.97
C LEU A 548 0.93 6.85 40.11
N THR A 549 -0.39 6.96 40.13
CA THR A 549 -1.24 6.19 41.07
C THR A 549 -1.52 4.83 40.44
N GLU A 550 -1.12 3.78 41.15
CA GLU A 550 -1.40 2.41 40.74
C GLU A 550 -2.90 2.10 40.83
N GLU A 551 -3.45 1.48 39.81
CA GLU A 551 -4.82 0.97 39.82
C GLU A 551 -4.93 -0.17 40.86
N PRO A 552 -5.93 -0.15 41.74
CA PRO A 552 -6.20 -1.30 42.61
C PRO A 552 -6.59 -2.49 41.73
N ALA A 553 -6.12 -3.67 42.04
CA ALA A 553 -6.23 -4.94 41.33
C ALA A 553 -7.25 -4.95 40.18
N VAL A 554 -6.76 -4.94 38.94
CA VAL A 554 -7.63 -4.98 37.77
C VAL A 554 -8.39 -6.29 37.74
N ASP A 555 -9.72 -6.20 37.86
CA ASP A 555 -10.58 -7.37 37.67
C ASP A 555 -10.46 -7.80 36.21
N ILE A 556 -9.98 -9.02 35.95
CA ILE A 556 -9.87 -9.55 34.59
C ILE A 556 -11.28 -10.05 34.19
N PRO A 557 -11.98 -9.33 33.31
CA PRO A 557 -13.33 -9.73 32.91
C PRO A 557 -13.26 -10.97 32.00
N ALA A 558 -14.31 -11.80 32.06
CA ALA A 558 -14.50 -12.85 31.06
C ALA A 558 -14.73 -12.22 29.70
N HIS A 559 -13.94 -12.61 28.67
CA HIS A 559 -14.16 -12.13 27.31
C HIS A 559 -15.44 -12.73 26.72
N THR A 560 -16.27 -11.85 26.13
CA THR A 560 -17.45 -12.26 25.37
C THR A 560 -17.14 -12.19 23.89
N MET A 561 -17.14 -13.34 23.19
CA MET A 561 -16.83 -13.39 21.76
C MET A 561 -17.89 -12.69 20.92
N ALA A 562 -17.46 -11.90 19.97
CA ALA A 562 -18.34 -11.19 19.04
C ALA A 562 -18.95 -12.17 18.01
N LEU A 563 -20.22 -12.54 18.20
CA LEU A 563 -20.91 -13.50 17.32
C LEU A 563 -20.99 -13.03 15.87
N GLN A 564 -21.11 -11.71 15.62
CA GLN A 564 -21.10 -11.14 14.28
C GLN A 564 -19.78 -11.31 13.51
N LYS A 565 -18.69 -11.56 14.21
CA LYS A 565 -17.37 -11.87 13.62
C LYS A 565 -17.16 -13.36 13.36
N SER A 566 -18.11 -14.19 13.73
CA SER A 566 -18.05 -15.64 13.58
C SER A 566 -18.40 -16.08 12.15
N SER A 567 -17.79 -17.17 11.70
CA SER A 567 -18.17 -17.82 10.45
C SER A 567 -19.33 -18.77 10.67
N VAL A 568 -20.42 -18.65 9.93
CA VAL A 568 -21.62 -19.48 10.03
C VAL A 568 -21.88 -20.18 8.70
N ILE A 569 -22.03 -21.50 8.75
CA ILE A 569 -22.40 -22.35 7.62
C ILE A 569 -23.77 -22.96 7.94
N ASN A 570 -24.67 -22.91 6.97
CA ASN A 570 -26.06 -23.43 7.08
C ASN A 570 -26.76 -22.95 8.37
N GLY A 571 -26.76 -21.62 8.54
CA GLY A 571 -27.38 -20.93 9.67
C GLY A 571 -27.58 -19.45 9.37
N THR A 572 -28.04 -18.70 10.36
CA THR A 572 -28.19 -17.24 10.33
C THR A 572 -27.45 -16.63 11.51
N ALA A 573 -26.85 -15.47 11.31
CA ALA A 573 -26.22 -14.68 12.37
C ALA A 573 -26.85 -13.29 12.41
N ASP A 574 -27.40 -12.95 13.55
CA ASP A 574 -27.84 -11.60 13.89
C ASP A 574 -26.83 -11.00 14.91
N ALA A 575 -27.01 -9.74 15.30
CA ALA A 575 -26.09 -9.06 16.22
C ALA A 575 -25.88 -9.84 17.54
N ASP A 576 -26.96 -10.47 18.06
CA ASP A 576 -26.98 -11.08 19.39
C ASP A 576 -27.25 -12.61 19.39
N THR A 577 -27.43 -13.20 18.20
CA THR A 577 -27.78 -14.62 18.13
C THR A 577 -27.31 -15.26 16.84
N VAL A 578 -26.71 -16.45 16.96
CA VAL A 578 -26.45 -17.33 15.81
C VAL A 578 -27.37 -18.51 15.89
N THR A 579 -28.15 -18.77 14.84
CA THR A 579 -29.02 -19.96 14.73
C THR A 579 -28.45 -20.91 13.69
N LEU A 580 -28.25 -22.17 14.06
CA LEU A 580 -27.76 -23.23 13.18
C LEU A 580 -28.89 -24.20 12.85
N ASN A 581 -28.99 -24.54 11.55
CA ASN A 581 -29.88 -25.62 11.08
C ASN A 581 -29.15 -26.97 11.07
N GLU A 582 -29.80 -28.06 10.69
CA GLU A 582 -29.18 -29.37 10.51
C GLU A 582 -27.87 -29.32 9.71
N GLY A 583 -26.80 -29.90 10.28
CA GLY A 583 -25.47 -29.85 9.67
C GLY A 583 -24.84 -28.46 9.60
N GLY A 584 -25.42 -27.48 10.31
CA GLY A 584 -24.87 -26.14 10.42
C GLY A 584 -23.64 -26.08 11.32
N GLU A 585 -22.75 -25.16 11.07
CA GLU A 585 -21.55 -24.94 11.88
C GLU A 585 -21.38 -23.45 12.18
N LEU A 586 -21.14 -23.15 13.45
CA LEU A 586 -20.60 -21.87 13.93
C LEU A 586 -19.13 -22.08 14.27
N LEU A 587 -18.29 -21.21 13.76
CA LEU A 587 -16.91 -21.11 14.14
C LEU A 587 -16.63 -19.68 14.61
N THR A 588 -16.26 -19.50 15.88
CA THR A 588 -16.01 -18.18 16.46
C THR A 588 -14.88 -17.44 15.74
N GLU A 589 -14.77 -16.16 15.98
CA GLU A 589 -13.55 -15.40 15.64
C GLU A 589 -12.30 -16.09 16.22
N ALA A 590 -11.15 -15.85 15.60
CA ALA A 590 -9.89 -16.36 16.08
C ALA A 590 -9.38 -15.54 17.26
N TRP A 591 -8.92 -16.19 18.30
CA TRP A 591 -8.35 -15.54 19.46
C TRP A 591 -7.03 -16.19 19.87
N MET A 592 -6.04 -15.40 20.26
CA MET A 592 -4.79 -15.92 20.80
C MET A 592 -4.94 -16.09 22.31
N LEU A 593 -4.61 -17.28 22.83
CA LEU A 593 -4.58 -17.56 24.25
C LEU A 593 -3.15 -17.80 24.72
N PHE A 594 -2.82 -17.27 25.87
CA PHE A 594 -1.54 -17.49 26.54
C PHE A 594 -1.56 -18.75 27.43
N PRO A 595 -0.41 -19.26 27.89
CA PRO A 595 -0.38 -20.38 28.80
C PRO A 595 -1.26 -20.15 30.03
N GLY A 596 -2.06 -21.16 30.39
CA GLY A 596 -3.00 -21.08 31.51
C GLY A 596 -4.15 -22.07 31.41
N SER A 597 -5.08 -21.97 32.33
CA SER A 597 -6.33 -22.76 32.36
C SER A 597 -7.52 -21.86 32.05
N TYR A 598 -8.38 -22.33 31.18
CA TYR A 598 -9.51 -21.55 30.65
C TYR A 598 -10.82 -22.29 30.81
N ARG A 599 -11.88 -21.52 31.08
CA ARG A 599 -13.28 -21.97 31.05
C ARG A 599 -14.00 -21.28 29.91
N VAL A 600 -14.72 -22.04 29.09
CA VAL A 600 -15.56 -21.52 28.01
C VAL A 600 -17.01 -21.87 28.35
N THR A 601 -17.85 -20.84 28.38
CA THR A 601 -19.28 -20.95 28.62
C THR A 601 -20.04 -20.52 27.37
N LEU A 602 -20.88 -21.42 26.85
CA LEU A 602 -21.80 -21.14 25.76
C LEU A 602 -23.21 -21.09 26.33
N THR A 603 -23.95 -20.03 26.03
CA THR A 603 -25.34 -19.85 26.41
C THR A 603 -26.23 -19.80 25.17
N GLY A 604 -27.40 -20.43 25.23
CA GLY A 604 -28.30 -20.48 24.08
C GLY A 604 -29.42 -21.48 24.22
N SER A 605 -29.61 -22.33 23.21
CA SER A 605 -30.56 -23.44 23.29
C SER A 605 -30.22 -24.57 22.33
N GLY A 606 -30.64 -25.80 22.64
CA GLY A 606 -30.48 -26.96 21.78
C GLY A 606 -29.09 -27.58 21.78
N PHE A 607 -28.24 -27.27 22.77
CA PHE A 607 -26.89 -27.80 22.87
C PHE A 607 -26.80 -29.31 23.06
N ASP A 608 -27.83 -29.95 23.58
CA ASP A 608 -27.98 -31.41 23.67
C ASP A 608 -28.01 -32.09 22.27
N HIS A 609 -28.22 -31.31 21.23
CA HIS A 609 -28.18 -31.73 19.82
C HIS A 609 -26.97 -31.24 19.08
N SER A 610 -25.91 -30.80 19.76
CA SER A 610 -24.70 -30.24 19.16
C SER A 610 -23.48 -31.13 19.41
N TYR A 611 -22.46 -30.87 18.53
CA TYR A 611 -21.09 -31.30 18.78
C TYR A 611 -20.23 -30.05 18.93
N ILE A 612 -19.67 -29.82 20.10
CA ILE A 612 -18.88 -28.68 20.45
C ILE A 612 -17.42 -29.10 20.60
N TYR A 613 -16.51 -28.35 20.01
CA TYR A 613 -15.08 -28.57 20.15
C TYR A 613 -14.30 -27.25 20.06
N ALA A 614 -13.10 -27.23 20.60
CA ALA A 614 -12.15 -26.15 20.39
C ALA A 614 -11.07 -26.59 19.40
N ARG A 615 -10.53 -25.65 18.68
CA ARG A 615 -9.38 -25.86 17.77
C ARG A 615 -8.41 -24.71 17.83
N HIS A 616 -7.16 -24.97 17.52
CA HIS A 616 -6.11 -23.96 17.42
C HIS A 616 -5.24 -24.25 16.21
N GLY A 617 -4.47 -23.27 15.76
CA GLY A 617 -3.55 -23.40 14.63
C GLY A 617 -2.96 -22.05 14.24
N LEU A 618 -2.16 -22.07 13.19
CA LEU A 618 -1.64 -20.88 12.54
C LEU A 618 -2.51 -20.51 11.32
N ILE A 619 -2.47 -19.26 10.87
CA ILE A 619 -3.17 -18.82 9.64
C ILE A 619 -2.74 -19.72 8.47
N ASN A 620 -3.73 -20.22 7.71
CA ASN A 620 -3.52 -21.06 6.53
C ASN A 620 -2.75 -22.37 6.77
N GLN A 621 -2.69 -22.86 8.02
CA GLN A 621 -2.12 -24.15 8.36
C GLN A 621 -3.19 -25.09 8.91
N GLU A 622 -2.86 -26.38 9.02
CA GLU A 622 -3.76 -27.34 9.64
C GLU A 622 -4.12 -26.92 11.05
N THR A 623 -5.42 -26.94 11.35
CA THR A 623 -5.93 -26.69 12.68
C THR A 623 -6.11 -28.01 13.41
N TYR A 624 -5.70 -28.05 14.67
CA TYR A 624 -5.77 -29.19 15.53
C TYR A 624 -6.97 -29.06 16.46
N LYS A 625 -7.76 -30.13 16.63
CA LYS A 625 -8.77 -30.21 17.66
C LYS A 625 -8.10 -30.37 19.05
N MET A 626 -8.62 -29.65 20.01
CA MET A 626 -8.17 -29.74 21.39
C MET A 626 -9.02 -30.75 22.20
N GLU A 627 -8.38 -31.41 23.13
CA GLU A 627 -9.11 -32.13 24.17
C GLU A 627 -9.71 -31.12 25.16
N VAL A 628 -11.01 -31.16 25.36
CA VAL A 628 -11.73 -30.29 26.28
C VAL A 628 -12.52 -31.13 27.27
N ASN A 629 -12.59 -30.68 28.52
CA ASN A 629 -13.31 -31.35 29.59
C ASN A 629 -14.63 -30.60 29.83
N PHE A 630 -15.75 -31.21 29.47
CA PHE A 630 -17.06 -30.65 29.77
C PHE A 630 -17.35 -30.74 31.27
N THR A 631 -17.58 -29.60 31.90
CA THR A 631 -17.89 -29.46 33.32
C THR A 631 -19.37 -29.13 33.57
N GLY A 632 -20.08 -28.63 32.54
CA GLY A 632 -21.53 -28.43 32.55
C GLY A 632 -22.12 -28.79 31.20
N ILE A 633 -23.18 -29.58 31.17
CA ILE A 633 -23.91 -29.97 29.98
C ILE A 633 -25.40 -29.79 30.26
N ALA A 634 -26.01 -28.76 29.66
CA ALA A 634 -27.45 -28.52 29.72
C ALA A 634 -27.92 -28.08 28.31
N PRO A 635 -29.23 -28.20 28.00
CA PRO A 635 -29.75 -27.77 26.70
C PRO A 635 -29.57 -26.27 26.39
N ASP A 636 -29.47 -25.46 27.41
CA ASP A 636 -29.35 -23.98 27.33
C ASP A 636 -27.96 -23.45 27.72
N GLU A 637 -27.09 -24.32 28.26
CA GLU A 637 -25.72 -23.93 28.63
C GLU A 637 -24.77 -25.12 28.48
N MET A 638 -23.60 -24.81 27.86
CA MET A 638 -22.48 -25.74 27.80
C MET A 638 -21.23 -25.09 28.37
N VAL A 639 -20.54 -25.79 29.26
CA VAL A 639 -19.30 -25.33 29.88
C VAL A 639 -18.22 -26.38 29.69
N PHE A 640 -17.06 -25.95 29.18
CA PHE A 640 -15.87 -26.79 29.10
C PHE A 640 -14.63 -26.06 29.57
N GLU A 641 -13.67 -26.84 30.03
CA GLU A 641 -12.38 -26.34 30.50
C GLU A 641 -11.23 -27.03 29.76
N PHE A 642 -10.15 -26.30 29.61
CA PHE A 642 -8.90 -26.82 29.07
C PHE A 642 -7.72 -26.05 29.66
N SER A 643 -6.52 -26.62 29.56
CA SER A 643 -5.27 -25.96 29.96
C SER A 643 -4.25 -26.05 28.83
N THR A 644 -3.42 -25.06 28.71
CA THR A 644 -2.32 -25.03 27.76
C THR A 644 -1.03 -24.59 28.44
N GLY A 645 0.07 -25.27 28.14
CA GLY A 645 1.41 -24.89 28.58
C GLY A 645 2.15 -24.00 27.57
N GLU A 646 1.56 -23.80 26.39
CA GLU A 646 2.12 -23.00 25.29
C GLU A 646 1.05 -22.05 24.74
N PRO A 647 1.42 -20.92 24.11
CA PRO A 647 0.46 -20.04 23.45
C PRO A 647 -0.33 -20.76 22.36
N LEU A 648 -1.65 -20.56 22.33
CA LEU A 648 -2.54 -21.10 21.30
C LEU A 648 -2.86 -19.98 20.30
N TYR A 649 -2.29 -20.06 19.13
CA TYR A 649 -2.59 -19.15 18.04
C TYR A 649 -3.89 -19.55 17.36
N TYR A 650 -4.70 -18.57 16.95
CA TYR A 650 -5.96 -18.84 16.25
C TYR A 650 -6.87 -19.85 16.96
N TRP A 651 -6.93 -19.76 18.28
CA TRP A 651 -7.88 -20.54 19.04
C TRP A 651 -9.32 -20.13 18.69
N ARG A 652 -10.20 -21.12 18.54
CA ARG A 652 -11.61 -20.93 18.18
C ARG A 652 -12.46 -22.00 18.84
N THR A 653 -13.70 -21.65 19.18
CA THR A 653 -14.75 -22.62 19.51
C THR A 653 -15.60 -22.90 18.28
N ALA A 654 -15.90 -24.18 18.05
CA ALA A 654 -16.80 -24.62 17.00
C ALA A 654 -18.03 -25.27 17.59
N VAL A 655 -19.21 -24.92 17.09
CA VAL A 655 -20.51 -25.56 17.43
C VAL A 655 -21.07 -26.14 16.14
N HIS A 656 -21.38 -27.43 16.15
CA HIS A 656 -21.90 -28.15 14.98
C HIS A 656 -23.27 -28.79 15.35
N ALA A 657 -24.30 -28.48 14.55
CA ALA A 657 -25.65 -29.04 14.72
C ALA A 657 -25.71 -30.45 14.14
N LEU A 658 -26.16 -31.43 14.97
CA LEU A 658 -26.15 -32.84 14.62
C LEU A 658 -27.47 -33.35 13.99
N ASN A 659 -28.58 -32.64 14.18
CA ASN A 659 -29.89 -33.03 13.67
C ASN A 659 -30.78 -31.83 13.37
N ASP A 660 -32.05 -32.08 13.04
CA ASP A 660 -33.06 -31.08 12.63
C ASP A 660 -33.45 -30.07 13.75
N THR A 661 -33.00 -30.26 14.98
CA THR A 661 -33.30 -29.32 16.07
C THR A 661 -32.41 -28.09 15.92
N PRO A 662 -32.96 -26.90 15.71
CA PRO A 662 -32.17 -25.70 15.61
C PRO A 662 -31.38 -25.42 16.90
N ILE A 663 -30.13 -25.04 16.76
CA ILE A 663 -29.28 -24.60 17.87
C ILE A 663 -29.19 -23.08 17.80
N ALA A 664 -29.52 -22.40 18.88
CA ALA A 664 -29.29 -20.97 19.02
C ALA A 664 -28.13 -20.71 20.00
N VAL A 665 -27.15 -19.92 19.57
CA VAL A 665 -26.05 -19.48 20.42
C VAL A 665 -26.20 -17.97 20.61
N THR A 666 -26.32 -17.55 21.88
CA THR A 666 -26.51 -16.12 22.24
C THR A 666 -25.29 -15.52 22.90
N VAL A 667 -24.48 -16.30 23.59
CA VAL A 667 -23.27 -15.83 24.26
C VAL A 667 -22.21 -16.92 24.21
N ILE A 668 -20.98 -16.55 23.96
CA ILE A 668 -19.79 -17.38 24.20
C ILE A 668 -18.82 -16.55 25.03
N LYS A 669 -18.53 -17.02 26.25
CA LYS A 669 -17.58 -16.39 27.18
C LYS A 669 -16.35 -17.25 27.34
N VAL A 670 -15.18 -16.62 27.40
CA VAL A 670 -13.90 -17.26 27.68
C VAL A 670 -13.31 -16.57 28.90
N GLU A 671 -13.00 -17.35 29.91
CA GLU A 671 -12.47 -16.88 31.18
C GLU A 671 -11.20 -17.65 31.53
N LYS A 672 -10.14 -16.93 31.91
CA LYS A 672 -8.96 -17.58 32.49
C LYS A 672 -9.21 -17.91 33.94
N ILE A 673 -8.99 -19.15 34.33
CA ILE A 673 -9.31 -19.67 35.67
C ILE A 673 -8.07 -20.18 36.44
N GLY A 674 -6.86 -20.05 35.87
CA GLY A 674 -5.63 -20.42 36.54
C GLY A 674 -4.42 -20.45 35.61
#